data_5581065e890e19878eb32172cc51b65c
#
_entry.id   5581065e890e19878eb32172cc51b65c
#
_cell.length_a   1.000
_cell.length_b   1.000
_cell.length_c   1.000
_cell.angle_alpha   90.00
_cell.angle_beta   90.00
_cell.angle_gamma   90.00
#
_symmetry.space_group_name_H-M   'P 1'
#
loop_
_entity.id
_entity.type
_entity.pdbx_description
1 polymer ?
#
loop_
_entity_poly.entity_id
_entity_poly.type
_entity_poly.pdbx_seq_one_letter_code
_entity_poly.pdbx_strand_id
1 'polypeptide(L)'
;MEDRYTDGVKNAWKFAGEEAAKLGSDYLGTEHLLLGIAHEKDSAGGKILNSLGVTVEAVEPLLAGQGRSGFFSRRELYVAPRTKRVLEMAVEEANDLGNSFVGTEHLLLAILREGSGVAMQILEHFGVTQEKLQKAFDTYISEDGNGEGSAELGEMGDFAIDLNEKAKQGKIDPVIGRQTEINRVIQILSRRNKNNPVLIGEPGVGKTAIAEGLAQRIVSHDVPEILKDCHVISLNMSSVVAGTKYRGEFEERLKKVIDEVKKHKDWILFVDELHTLVGAGSTEGSMDAANIMKPALARGELRCIGATTLKEYKKYIEKDAALERRFQPVKVGEPTSEDTLKILKGLRDRYEAFHKAKITDEAMKAAVELSGRYITDRFQPDKAIDVIDEAAAKVRMEASSTPDALKEKEEKLASLLKEKEAAVASQDFEKAAEYRDAAKKMQSEIALMKKDWKGADHDDLKVTEEDVAEVVAKWTGVPLQNLKKSDSERLLHLEEELHKRVVGQDEAVHAVATAIRRARAGMKDPKRPIGSFLFLGSTGVGKTELARALAECMFGSEKNMIRFDMSEYMEKHEVSRLVGAPPGYVGYEEGGQLTDAVRKTPYSVILFDEVEKAHPDFFNILLQVLDDGRLTDGQGRTVDFTNAVIIMTSNLGSALLKNQMKKLGFKAEDKGEKKETFEDVKKLMMDEVKHTLRPEFINRIDEIIVFHPLTATDLSSIVNLMLAKVGEKLAHFEVKLDASEEAKKLLIDHGTDVEYGARPLRRTIQKEVEDPISELILQEGLEKKKVLHMDAKDSKLTFHAE
;
A
#
# COMPACT_ATOMS: atom_id res chain seq x y z
N MET A 1 -6.87 -31.92 -12.79
CA MET A 1 -5.47 -32.34 -12.76
C MET A 1 -4.63 -31.71 -13.87
N GLU A 2 -5.20 -31.33 -15.01
CA GLU A 2 -4.44 -30.79 -16.16
C GLU A 2 -3.77 -29.44 -15.96
N ASP A 3 -4.22 -28.64 -15.02
CA ASP A 3 -3.76 -27.25 -14.81
C ASP A 3 -2.42 -27.14 -14.02
N ARG A 4 -1.90 -28.23 -13.50
CA ARG A 4 -0.64 -28.24 -12.73
C ARG A 4 0.60 -28.72 -13.50
N TYR A 5 0.44 -29.13 -14.75
CA TYR A 5 1.52 -29.66 -15.56
C TYR A 5 2.01 -28.66 -16.59
N THR A 6 3.34 -28.56 -16.74
CA THR A 6 3.95 -27.73 -17.81
C THR A 6 3.62 -28.25 -19.20
N ASP A 7 3.74 -27.41 -20.21
CA ASP A 7 3.50 -27.83 -21.60
C ASP A 7 4.45 -28.93 -22.07
N GLY A 8 5.70 -28.93 -21.58
CA GLY A 8 6.65 -30.02 -21.80
C GLY A 8 6.15 -31.36 -21.27
N VAL A 9 5.50 -31.39 -20.11
CA VAL A 9 4.89 -32.63 -19.57
C VAL A 9 3.71 -33.08 -20.41
N LYS A 10 2.84 -32.16 -20.85
CA LYS A 10 1.68 -32.45 -21.70
C LYS A 10 2.13 -33.04 -23.02
N ASN A 11 3.16 -32.46 -23.65
CA ASN A 11 3.76 -32.98 -24.89
C ASN A 11 4.39 -34.34 -24.70
N ALA A 12 5.18 -34.51 -23.63
CA ALA A 12 5.79 -35.79 -23.28
C ALA A 12 4.72 -36.89 -23.07
N TRP A 13 3.62 -36.55 -22.39
CA TRP A 13 2.49 -37.46 -22.19
C TRP A 13 1.81 -37.86 -23.51
N LYS A 14 1.57 -36.89 -24.39
CA LYS A 14 0.96 -37.12 -25.71
C LYS A 14 1.83 -38.04 -26.56
N PHE A 15 3.16 -37.75 -26.63
CA PHE A 15 4.10 -38.56 -27.37
C PHE A 15 4.22 -39.97 -26.77
N ALA A 16 4.22 -40.12 -25.44
CA ALA A 16 4.20 -41.39 -24.77
C ALA A 16 2.97 -42.27 -25.15
N GLY A 17 1.83 -41.64 -25.33
CA GLY A 17 0.60 -42.31 -25.79
C GLY A 17 0.71 -42.76 -27.29
N GLU A 18 1.27 -41.92 -28.16
CA GLU A 18 1.48 -42.22 -29.55
C GLU A 18 2.47 -43.38 -29.74
N GLU A 19 3.57 -43.41 -28.99
CA GLU A 19 4.58 -44.47 -29.03
C GLU A 19 4.06 -45.78 -28.44
N ALA A 20 3.29 -45.74 -27.33
CA ALA A 20 2.64 -46.90 -26.77
C ALA A 20 1.74 -47.59 -27.82
N ALA A 21 0.99 -46.79 -28.59
CA ALA A 21 0.13 -47.27 -29.68
C ALA A 21 0.94 -47.85 -30.82
N LYS A 22 2.08 -47.25 -31.24
CA LYS A 22 2.97 -47.76 -32.31
C LYS A 22 3.63 -49.07 -31.93
N LEU A 23 4.04 -49.17 -30.64
CA LEU A 23 4.65 -50.41 -30.11
C LEU A 23 3.63 -51.51 -29.81
N GLY A 24 2.33 -51.26 -30.08
CA GLY A 24 1.28 -52.26 -29.89
C GLY A 24 1.00 -52.59 -28.43
N SER A 25 1.23 -51.66 -27.53
CA SER A 25 0.98 -51.79 -26.11
C SER A 25 -0.48 -51.47 -25.79
N ASP A 26 -1.11 -52.27 -24.95
CA ASP A 26 -2.51 -52.05 -24.49
C ASP A 26 -2.55 -51.04 -23.31
N TYR A 27 -1.40 -50.61 -22.79
CA TYR A 27 -1.27 -49.72 -21.64
C TYR A 27 -0.13 -48.71 -21.84
N LEU A 28 -0.29 -47.59 -21.15
CA LEU A 28 0.76 -46.54 -21.05
C LEU A 28 1.57 -46.80 -19.77
N GLY A 29 2.80 -47.31 -19.97
CA GLY A 29 3.73 -47.65 -18.89
C GLY A 29 4.77 -46.54 -18.63
N THR A 30 5.59 -46.74 -17.59
CA THR A 30 6.67 -45.80 -17.23
C THR A 30 7.76 -45.71 -18.32
N GLU A 31 7.97 -46.75 -19.07
CA GLU A 31 8.86 -46.81 -20.23
C GLU A 31 8.46 -45.88 -21.38
N HIS A 32 7.14 -45.81 -21.64
CA HIS A 32 6.60 -44.89 -22.65
C HIS A 32 6.69 -43.45 -22.16
N LEU A 33 6.51 -43.24 -20.86
CA LEU A 33 6.65 -41.90 -20.24
C LEU A 33 8.12 -41.44 -20.31
N LEU A 34 9.10 -42.36 -20.10
CA LEU A 34 10.51 -42.07 -20.25
C LEU A 34 10.88 -41.67 -21.69
N LEU A 35 10.32 -42.37 -22.71
CA LEU A 35 10.43 -42.00 -24.11
C LEU A 35 9.86 -40.61 -24.39
N GLY A 36 8.69 -40.29 -23.81
CA GLY A 36 8.07 -38.98 -23.93
C GLY A 36 8.97 -37.85 -23.37
N ILE A 37 9.60 -38.09 -22.22
CA ILE A 37 10.54 -37.12 -21.62
C ILE A 37 11.78 -36.97 -22.51
N ALA A 38 12.35 -38.07 -23.02
CA ALA A 38 13.50 -38.04 -23.90
C ALA A 38 13.23 -37.36 -25.27
N HIS A 39 11.98 -37.40 -25.74
CA HIS A 39 11.56 -36.73 -26.98
C HIS A 39 11.56 -35.20 -26.85
N GLU A 40 11.17 -34.67 -25.71
CA GLU A 40 11.13 -33.23 -25.42
C GLU A 40 12.54 -32.69 -25.11
N LYS A 41 13.39 -32.62 -26.15
CA LYS A 41 14.84 -32.29 -26.06
C LYS A 41 15.11 -30.94 -25.40
N ASP A 42 14.20 -29.99 -25.53
CA ASP A 42 14.33 -28.64 -24.97
C ASP A 42 13.83 -28.55 -23.51
N SER A 43 13.11 -29.57 -23.02
CA SER A 43 12.65 -29.64 -21.65
C SER A 43 13.77 -30.01 -20.67
N ALA A 44 13.62 -29.65 -19.39
CA ALA A 44 14.58 -29.94 -18.32
C ALA A 44 14.92 -31.43 -18.25
N GLY A 45 13.90 -32.29 -18.16
CA GLY A 45 14.07 -33.72 -18.11
C GLY A 45 14.69 -34.28 -19.39
N GLY A 46 14.34 -33.73 -20.57
CA GLY A 46 14.92 -34.13 -21.87
C GLY A 46 16.41 -33.80 -22.00
N LYS A 47 16.82 -32.62 -21.58
CA LYS A 47 18.22 -32.18 -21.54
C LYS A 47 19.07 -33.09 -20.62
N ILE A 48 18.52 -33.38 -19.42
CA ILE A 48 19.19 -34.30 -18.47
C ILE A 48 19.38 -35.68 -19.09
N LEU A 49 18.32 -36.26 -19.67
CA LEU A 49 18.41 -37.59 -20.30
C LEU A 49 19.39 -37.60 -21.50
N ASN A 50 19.37 -36.57 -22.33
CA ASN A 50 20.30 -36.42 -23.45
C ASN A 50 21.77 -36.32 -22.99
N SER A 51 22.03 -35.56 -21.91
CA SER A 51 23.40 -35.46 -21.35
C SER A 51 23.92 -36.79 -20.82
N LEU A 52 23.04 -37.70 -20.43
CA LEU A 52 23.35 -39.06 -19.96
C LEU A 52 23.32 -40.12 -21.11
N GLY A 53 23.10 -39.68 -22.36
CA GLY A 53 23.07 -40.54 -23.54
C GLY A 53 21.74 -41.32 -23.70
N VAL A 54 20.72 -41.00 -22.95
CA VAL A 54 19.40 -41.64 -23.06
C VAL A 54 18.54 -40.84 -24.04
N THR A 55 18.62 -41.22 -25.33
CA THR A 55 17.85 -40.55 -26.40
C THR A 55 16.74 -41.49 -26.93
N VAL A 56 15.76 -40.93 -27.63
CA VAL A 56 14.64 -41.68 -28.21
C VAL A 56 15.17 -42.79 -29.12
N GLU A 57 16.16 -42.45 -30.00
CA GLU A 57 16.78 -43.39 -30.94
C GLU A 57 17.51 -44.54 -30.25
N ALA A 58 18.01 -44.33 -29.04
CA ALA A 58 18.69 -45.36 -28.26
C ALA A 58 17.76 -46.23 -27.45
N VAL A 59 16.60 -45.71 -27.01
CA VAL A 59 15.64 -46.41 -26.15
C VAL A 59 14.61 -47.22 -26.98
N GLU A 60 14.16 -46.68 -28.12
CA GLU A 60 13.13 -47.32 -28.97
C GLU A 60 13.46 -48.76 -29.39
N PRO A 61 14.71 -49.14 -29.80
CA PRO A 61 15.04 -50.52 -30.15
C PRO A 61 14.95 -51.48 -28.96
N LEU A 62 15.16 -51.00 -27.73
CA LEU A 62 15.09 -51.85 -26.53
C LEU A 62 13.64 -52.20 -26.17
N LEU A 63 12.69 -51.39 -26.55
CA LEU A 63 11.25 -51.60 -26.36
C LEU A 63 10.61 -52.39 -27.51
N ALA A 64 11.12 -52.28 -28.72
CA ALA A 64 10.59 -53.00 -29.91
C ALA A 64 10.72 -54.53 -29.81
N GLY A 65 11.59 -55.05 -28.91
CA GLY A 65 11.76 -56.47 -28.66
C GLY A 65 10.70 -57.09 -27.70
N GLN A 66 9.85 -56.32 -27.04
CA GLN A 66 8.90 -56.77 -26.03
C GLN A 66 7.43 -56.81 -26.49
N GLY A 67 7.17 -56.31 -27.70
CA GLY A 67 5.77 -56.19 -28.23
C GLY A 67 5.27 -57.51 -28.82
N ARG A 68 4.18 -58.05 -28.29
CA ARG A 68 3.37 -59.10 -28.98
C ARG A 68 2.59 -58.46 -30.10
N SER A 69 2.88 -58.89 -31.36
CA SER A 69 2.14 -58.53 -32.55
C SER A 69 0.66 -58.89 -32.39
N GLY A 70 -0.16 -57.89 -32.22
CA GLY A 70 -1.61 -58.03 -32.23
C GLY A 70 -2.28 -56.92 -33.02
N PHE A 71 -2.78 -57.19 -34.21
CA PHE A 71 -3.66 -56.33 -35.01
C PHE A 71 -4.95 -56.04 -34.22
N PHE A 72 -5.04 -54.87 -33.59
CA PHE A 72 -6.37 -54.39 -33.08
C PHE A 72 -6.54 -52.89 -33.13
N SER A 73 -7.70 -52.52 -33.59
CA SER A 73 -8.33 -51.22 -33.71
C SER A 73 -8.32 -50.40 -32.37
N ARG A 74 -8.25 -49.05 -32.51
CA ARG A 74 -8.57 -47.98 -31.53
C ARG A 74 -9.29 -48.45 -30.26
N ARG A 75 -8.52 -48.80 -29.22
CA ARG A 75 -8.98 -48.84 -27.83
C ARG A 75 -8.30 -47.71 -27.07
N GLU A 76 -9.03 -47.10 -26.13
CA GLU A 76 -8.47 -46.14 -25.18
C GLU A 76 -7.32 -46.84 -24.42
N LEU A 77 -6.10 -46.29 -24.49
CA LEU A 77 -4.94 -46.79 -23.79
C LEU A 77 -5.16 -46.72 -22.28
N TYR A 78 -5.08 -47.85 -21.62
CA TYR A 78 -5.15 -47.91 -20.16
C TYR A 78 -3.86 -47.40 -19.53
N VAL A 79 -3.97 -46.47 -18.55
CA VAL A 79 -2.77 -45.95 -17.82
C VAL A 79 -2.39 -47.00 -16.75
N ALA A 80 -1.17 -47.49 -16.81
CA ALA A 80 -0.69 -48.48 -15.84
C ALA A 80 -0.69 -47.93 -14.39
N PRO A 81 -1.00 -48.76 -13.39
CA PRO A 81 -1.05 -48.32 -11.98
C PRO A 81 0.25 -47.66 -11.50
N ARG A 82 1.41 -48.14 -12.00
CA ARG A 82 2.73 -47.54 -11.70
C ARG A 82 2.87 -46.15 -12.32
N THR A 83 2.42 -45.95 -13.53
CA THR A 83 2.46 -44.65 -14.21
C THR A 83 1.60 -43.65 -13.45
N LYS A 84 0.44 -44.05 -12.94
CA LYS A 84 -0.39 -43.19 -12.06
C LYS A 84 0.36 -42.79 -10.78
N ARG A 85 1.04 -43.75 -10.17
CA ARG A 85 1.83 -43.54 -8.95
C ARG A 85 3.00 -42.58 -9.20
N VAL A 86 3.69 -42.71 -10.34
CA VAL A 86 4.74 -41.81 -10.77
C VAL A 86 4.21 -40.35 -10.93
N LEU A 87 3.01 -40.19 -11.49
CA LEU A 87 2.38 -38.87 -11.62
C LEU A 87 2.04 -38.26 -10.26
N GLU A 88 1.55 -39.07 -9.33
CA GLU A 88 1.25 -38.62 -7.94
C GLU A 88 2.56 -38.18 -7.24
N MET A 89 3.61 -38.99 -7.33
CA MET A 89 4.92 -38.70 -6.78
C MET A 89 5.59 -37.50 -7.43
N ALA A 90 5.39 -37.24 -8.72
CA ALA A 90 5.91 -36.05 -9.39
C ALA A 90 5.28 -34.75 -8.86
N VAL A 91 4.04 -34.81 -8.41
CA VAL A 91 3.40 -33.67 -7.75
C VAL A 91 4.00 -33.44 -6.35
N GLU A 92 4.36 -34.51 -5.62
CA GLU A 92 5.05 -34.40 -4.32
C GLU A 92 6.45 -33.81 -4.52
N GLU A 93 7.23 -34.30 -5.50
CA GLU A 93 8.56 -33.78 -5.82
C GLU A 93 8.53 -32.27 -6.20
N ALA A 94 7.53 -31.85 -6.99
CA ALA A 94 7.39 -30.45 -7.35
C ALA A 94 7.08 -29.58 -6.11
N ASN A 95 6.24 -30.07 -5.18
CA ASN A 95 5.95 -29.37 -3.94
C ASN A 95 7.17 -29.32 -3.00
N ASP A 96 7.92 -30.40 -2.88
CA ASP A 96 9.13 -30.49 -2.03
C ASP A 96 10.24 -29.57 -2.53
N LEU A 97 10.34 -29.37 -3.87
CA LEU A 97 11.25 -28.42 -4.51
C LEU A 97 10.69 -26.98 -4.57
N GLY A 98 9.49 -26.71 -4.04
CA GLY A 98 8.87 -25.38 -4.01
C GLY A 98 8.33 -24.89 -5.36
N ASN A 99 8.14 -25.78 -6.34
CA ASN A 99 7.65 -25.44 -7.67
C ASN A 99 6.12 -25.50 -7.76
N SER A 100 5.52 -24.46 -8.37
CA SER A 100 4.06 -24.38 -8.56
C SER A 100 3.51 -25.30 -9.65
N PHE A 101 4.37 -25.75 -10.57
CA PHE A 101 4.03 -26.60 -11.71
C PHE A 101 4.94 -27.82 -11.79
N VAL A 102 4.37 -28.93 -12.24
CA VAL A 102 5.10 -30.17 -12.45
C VAL A 102 5.77 -30.14 -13.82
N GLY A 103 7.10 -30.14 -13.84
CA GLY A 103 7.91 -30.21 -15.08
C GLY A 103 8.36 -31.64 -15.39
N THR A 104 9.02 -31.82 -16.53
CA THR A 104 9.56 -33.10 -16.99
C THR A 104 10.66 -33.64 -16.07
N GLU A 105 11.40 -32.78 -15.39
CA GLU A 105 12.38 -33.09 -14.36
C GLU A 105 11.76 -33.77 -13.14
N HIS A 106 10.60 -33.28 -12.69
CA HIS A 106 9.86 -33.89 -11.57
C HIS A 106 9.34 -35.29 -11.91
N LEU A 107 8.90 -35.47 -13.16
CA LEU A 107 8.52 -36.81 -13.66
C LEU A 107 9.71 -37.76 -13.65
N LEU A 108 10.89 -37.29 -14.04
CA LEU A 108 12.10 -38.10 -14.07
C LEU A 108 12.55 -38.50 -12.67
N LEU A 109 12.51 -37.57 -11.72
CA LEU A 109 12.78 -37.84 -10.29
C LEU A 109 11.77 -38.83 -9.71
N ALA A 110 10.49 -38.71 -10.04
CA ALA A 110 9.46 -39.63 -9.58
C ALA A 110 9.64 -41.04 -10.14
N ILE A 111 10.10 -41.20 -11.39
CA ILE A 111 10.45 -42.48 -11.96
C ILE A 111 11.58 -43.14 -11.17
N LEU A 112 12.61 -42.39 -10.79
CA LEU A 112 13.71 -42.87 -9.97
C LEU A 112 13.29 -43.24 -8.55
N ARG A 113 12.45 -42.42 -7.93
CA ARG A 113 11.98 -42.66 -6.57
C ARG A 113 11.05 -43.86 -6.47
N GLU A 114 10.27 -44.16 -7.52
CA GLU A 114 9.46 -45.38 -7.65
C GLU A 114 10.37 -46.59 -7.74
N GLY A 115 11.55 -46.48 -8.33
CA GLY A 115 12.68 -47.40 -8.23
C GLY A 115 12.43 -48.77 -8.88
N SER A 116 11.35 -48.97 -9.60
CA SER A 116 10.99 -50.26 -10.20
C SER A 116 10.33 -50.10 -11.59
N GLY A 117 10.35 -51.14 -12.40
CA GLY A 117 9.70 -51.18 -13.70
C GLY A 117 10.66 -51.07 -14.88
N VAL A 118 10.08 -51.05 -16.11
CA VAL A 118 10.83 -51.11 -17.35
C VAL A 118 11.65 -49.81 -17.56
N ALA A 119 11.14 -48.66 -17.15
CA ALA A 119 11.89 -47.39 -17.24
C ALA A 119 13.22 -47.46 -16.44
N MET A 120 13.20 -48.06 -15.23
CA MET A 120 14.40 -48.19 -14.44
C MET A 120 15.41 -49.17 -15.07
N GLN A 121 14.92 -50.27 -15.63
CA GLN A 121 15.79 -51.24 -16.34
C GLN A 121 16.48 -50.58 -17.55
N ILE A 122 15.75 -49.72 -18.26
CA ILE A 122 16.35 -48.93 -19.34
C ILE A 122 17.41 -47.96 -18.82
N LEU A 123 17.14 -47.21 -17.78
CA LEU A 123 18.09 -46.30 -17.14
C LEU A 123 19.35 -47.02 -16.66
N GLU A 124 19.17 -48.20 -16.02
CA GLU A 124 20.28 -49.06 -15.57
C GLU A 124 21.11 -49.58 -16.77
N HIS A 125 20.44 -49.92 -17.87
CA HIS A 125 21.16 -50.38 -19.11
C HIS A 125 22.11 -49.30 -19.64
N PHE A 126 21.73 -48.00 -19.55
CA PHE A 126 22.58 -46.87 -19.87
C PHE A 126 23.55 -46.49 -18.74
N GLY A 127 23.59 -47.27 -17.67
CA GLY A 127 24.44 -47.01 -16.50
C GLY A 127 24.09 -45.71 -15.75
N VAL A 128 22.83 -45.28 -15.85
CA VAL A 128 22.29 -44.15 -15.12
C VAL A 128 21.86 -44.63 -13.74
N THR A 129 22.65 -44.34 -12.73
CA THR A 129 22.34 -44.57 -11.33
C THR A 129 21.65 -43.36 -10.73
N GLN A 130 20.96 -43.55 -9.60
CA GLN A 130 20.31 -42.47 -8.86
C GLN A 130 21.31 -41.33 -8.54
N GLU A 131 22.56 -41.68 -8.16
CA GLU A 131 23.61 -40.67 -7.85
C GLU A 131 24.02 -39.87 -9.08
N LYS A 132 24.12 -40.54 -10.27
CA LYS A 132 24.49 -39.87 -11.51
C LYS A 132 23.40 -38.92 -12.00
N LEU A 133 22.14 -39.36 -11.84
CA LEU A 133 21.03 -38.52 -12.24
C LEU A 133 20.83 -37.34 -11.27
N GLN A 134 21.01 -37.57 -9.96
CA GLN A 134 20.98 -36.50 -8.96
C GLN A 134 22.06 -35.45 -9.26
N LYS A 135 23.29 -35.89 -9.58
CA LYS A 135 24.37 -34.98 -10.02
C LYS A 135 24.03 -34.24 -11.29
N ALA A 136 23.46 -34.93 -12.28
CA ALA A 136 23.05 -34.28 -13.54
C ALA A 136 21.90 -33.29 -13.31
N PHE A 137 21.00 -33.59 -12.36
CA PHE A 137 19.94 -32.71 -11.95
C PHE A 137 20.48 -31.50 -11.17
N ASP A 138 21.40 -31.70 -10.23
CA ASP A 138 22.04 -30.60 -9.47
C ASP A 138 22.87 -29.71 -10.43
N THR A 139 23.54 -30.31 -11.45
CA THR A 139 24.24 -29.58 -12.49
C THR A 139 23.26 -28.79 -13.36
N TYR A 140 22.13 -29.40 -13.75
CA TYR A 140 21.10 -28.73 -14.53
C TYR A 140 20.42 -27.58 -13.76
N ILE A 141 20.09 -27.75 -12.47
CA ILE A 141 19.56 -26.66 -11.64
C ILE A 141 20.58 -25.55 -11.49
N SER A 142 21.87 -25.87 -11.39
CA SER A 142 22.93 -24.86 -11.34
C SER A 142 23.13 -24.16 -12.70
N GLU A 143 22.82 -24.80 -13.81
CA GLU A 143 22.94 -24.25 -15.18
C GLU A 143 21.68 -23.49 -15.64
N ASP A 144 20.45 -23.95 -15.32
CA ASP A 144 19.18 -23.30 -15.74
C ASP A 144 18.60 -22.35 -14.66
N GLY A 145 19.00 -22.47 -13.40
CA GLY A 145 18.67 -21.53 -12.31
C GLY A 145 19.44 -20.20 -12.40
N ASN A 146 20.55 -20.20 -13.13
CA ASN A 146 21.34 -19.01 -13.47
C ASN A 146 21.65 -19.07 -14.96
N GLY A 147 21.00 -18.21 -15.77
CA GLY A 147 21.36 -18.06 -17.17
C GLY A 147 22.88 -17.81 -17.35
N GLU A 148 23.47 -18.35 -18.37
CA GLU A 148 24.81 -18.26 -18.99
C GLU A 148 25.91 -17.35 -18.37
N GLY A 149 25.72 -16.76 -17.20
CA GLY A 149 26.70 -15.90 -16.52
C GLY A 149 27.35 -16.51 -15.27
N SER A 150 26.95 -17.74 -14.83
CA SER A 150 27.44 -18.31 -13.56
C SER A 150 28.79 -19.04 -13.67
N ALA A 151 29.23 -19.39 -14.87
CA ALA A 151 30.49 -20.09 -15.09
C ALA A 151 31.74 -19.24 -14.72
N GLU A 152 31.64 -17.90 -14.80
CA GLU A 152 32.73 -16.99 -14.41
C GLU A 152 32.73 -16.62 -12.92
N LEU A 153 31.58 -16.73 -12.20
CA LEU A 153 31.48 -16.36 -10.79
C LEU A 153 31.88 -17.48 -9.81
N GLY A 154 32.06 -18.72 -10.29
CA GLY A 154 32.49 -19.86 -9.45
C GLY A 154 31.61 -20.06 -8.22
N GLU A 155 32.22 -20.26 -7.03
CA GLU A 155 31.50 -20.43 -5.75
C GLU A 155 30.69 -19.20 -5.27
N MET A 156 30.80 -18.07 -5.97
CA MET A 156 30.05 -16.84 -5.65
C MET A 156 28.68 -16.75 -6.32
N GLY A 157 28.37 -17.62 -7.29
CA GLY A 157 27.12 -17.57 -8.06
C GLY A 157 25.86 -17.59 -7.20
N ASP A 158 25.91 -18.23 -6.03
CA ASP A 158 24.79 -18.29 -5.07
C ASP A 158 24.54 -16.95 -4.32
N PHE A 159 25.56 -16.08 -4.26
CA PHE A 159 25.54 -14.87 -3.43
C PHE A 159 25.68 -13.57 -4.21
N ALA A 160 26.08 -13.65 -5.48
CA ALA A 160 26.42 -12.50 -6.29
C ALA A 160 25.86 -12.62 -7.72
N ILE A 161 25.60 -11.48 -8.33
CA ILE A 161 25.03 -11.37 -9.67
C ILE A 161 25.91 -10.42 -10.49
N ASP A 162 26.34 -10.82 -11.70
CA ASP A 162 27.01 -9.94 -12.64
C ASP A 162 25.99 -9.04 -13.35
N LEU A 163 26.03 -7.73 -13.05
CA LEU A 163 25.16 -6.74 -13.68
C LEU A 163 25.51 -6.52 -15.16
N ASN A 164 26.75 -6.72 -15.58
CA ASN A 164 27.12 -6.57 -16.98
C ASN A 164 26.48 -7.67 -17.85
N GLU A 165 26.43 -8.91 -17.34
CA GLU A 165 25.74 -10.00 -18.04
C GLU A 165 24.22 -9.76 -18.11
N LYS A 166 23.60 -9.28 -17.02
CA LYS A 166 22.20 -8.86 -17.08
C LYS A 166 21.96 -7.73 -18.07
N ALA A 167 22.90 -6.77 -18.18
CA ALA A 167 22.83 -5.70 -19.17
C ALA A 167 22.90 -6.21 -20.60
N LYS A 168 23.86 -7.13 -20.91
CA LYS A 168 23.97 -7.78 -22.22
C LYS A 168 22.71 -8.54 -22.62
N GLN A 169 22.07 -9.21 -21.67
CA GLN A 169 20.81 -9.93 -21.88
C GLN A 169 19.55 -9.01 -21.96
N GLY A 170 19.72 -7.70 -21.84
CA GLY A 170 18.60 -6.75 -21.85
C GLY A 170 17.63 -6.88 -20.64
N LYS A 171 18.08 -7.55 -19.57
CA LYS A 171 17.26 -7.77 -18.34
C LYS A 171 17.31 -6.61 -17.35
N ILE A 172 18.15 -5.60 -17.58
CA ILE A 172 18.24 -4.39 -16.77
C ILE A 172 17.31 -3.32 -17.34
N ASP A 173 16.66 -2.60 -16.47
CA ASP A 173 15.82 -1.46 -16.83
C ASP A 173 16.65 -0.28 -17.39
N PRO A 174 16.14 0.49 -18.36
CA PRO A 174 16.84 1.65 -18.87
C PRO A 174 17.00 2.71 -17.77
N VAL A 175 18.24 3.11 -17.50
CA VAL A 175 18.55 4.11 -16.47
C VAL A 175 18.46 5.52 -17.05
N ILE A 176 17.48 6.27 -16.59
CA ILE A 176 17.13 7.60 -17.09
C ILE A 176 17.35 8.65 -16.00
N GLY A 177 17.89 9.82 -16.37
CA GLY A 177 17.98 10.97 -15.47
C GLY A 177 19.10 10.92 -14.42
N ARG A 178 20.01 9.91 -14.45
CA ARG A 178 21.10 9.71 -13.49
C ARG A 178 22.51 9.89 -14.03
N GLN A 179 22.66 10.55 -15.18
CA GLN A 179 23.95 10.73 -15.84
C GLN A 179 24.98 11.45 -14.96
N THR A 180 24.56 12.45 -14.20
CA THR A 180 25.44 13.22 -13.30
C THR A 180 26.04 12.35 -12.21
N GLU A 181 25.19 11.54 -11.57
CA GLU A 181 25.61 10.63 -10.50
C GLU A 181 26.48 9.51 -11.05
N ILE A 182 26.13 8.89 -12.17
CA ILE A 182 26.93 7.86 -12.83
C ILE A 182 28.30 8.42 -13.25
N ASN A 183 28.35 9.61 -13.86
CA ASN A 183 29.61 10.27 -14.18
C ASN A 183 30.47 10.52 -12.94
N ARG A 184 29.84 10.90 -11.82
CA ARG A 184 30.53 11.09 -10.54
C ARG A 184 31.07 9.78 -9.99
N VAL A 185 30.32 8.68 -10.08
CA VAL A 185 30.79 7.33 -9.71
C VAL A 185 31.97 6.91 -10.56
N ILE A 186 31.91 7.07 -11.89
CA ILE A 186 33.00 6.79 -12.82
C ILE A 186 34.27 7.61 -12.44
N GLN A 187 34.09 8.90 -12.18
CA GLN A 187 35.18 9.78 -11.77
C GLN A 187 35.86 9.31 -10.47
N ILE A 188 35.08 8.84 -9.49
CA ILE A 188 35.60 8.36 -8.20
C ILE A 188 36.31 7.03 -8.39
N LEU A 189 35.75 6.07 -9.14
CA LEU A 189 36.36 4.77 -9.43
C LEU A 189 37.70 4.90 -10.17
N SER A 190 37.86 5.97 -10.93
CA SER A 190 39.12 6.26 -11.69
C SER A 190 40.19 6.95 -10.84
N ARG A 191 39.95 7.24 -9.55
CA ARG A 191 40.94 7.85 -8.66
C ARG A 191 41.97 6.82 -8.17
N ARG A 192 43.15 7.34 -7.83
CA ARG A 192 44.18 6.52 -7.18
C ARG A 192 43.85 6.18 -5.72
N ASN A 193 43.27 7.13 -4.98
CA ASN A 193 42.87 6.98 -3.58
C ASN A 193 41.45 7.42 -3.40
N LYS A 194 40.74 6.90 -2.39
CA LYS A 194 39.31 7.12 -2.14
C LYS A 194 38.49 6.81 -3.38
N ASN A 195 38.76 5.67 -3.98
CA ASN A 195 38.18 5.20 -5.23
C ASN A 195 36.89 4.37 -5.02
N ASN A 196 36.34 4.31 -3.82
CA ASN A 196 35.12 3.62 -3.51
C ASN A 196 34.00 4.63 -3.33
N PRO A 197 33.06 4.79 -4.28
CA PRO A 197 31.90 5.64 -4.10
C PRO A 197 30.88 5.00 -3.14
N VAL A 198 30.21 5.84 -2.34
CA VAL A 198 29.03 5.43 -1.58
C VAL A 198 27.86 6.32 -1.96
N LEU A 199 26.81 5.70 -2.47
CA LEU A 199 25.57 6.33 -2.89
C LEU A 199 24.73 6.59 -1.64
N ILE A 200 24.46 7.86 -1.34
CA ILE A 200 23.73 8.29 -0.15
C ILE A 200 22.43 8.94 -0.59
N GLY A 201 21.31 8.36 -0.20
CA GLY A 201 19.97 8.89 -0.53
C GLY A 201 18.89 8.13 0.23
N GLU A 202 17.70 8.71 0.23
CA GLU A 202 16.54 8.08 0.85
C GLU A 202 16.16 6.75 0.15
N PRO A 203 15.39 5.86 0.81
CA PRO A 203 14.89 4.65 0.15
C PRO A 203 14.05 5.00 -1.08
N GLY A 204 14.14 4.19 -2.15
CA GLY A 204 13.31 4.38 -3.34
C GLY A 204 13.75 5.49 -4.31
N VAL A 205 14.87 6.21 -4.05
CA VAL A 205 15.36 7.24 -4.99
C VAL A 205 16.13 6.68 -6.19
N GLY A 206 16.31 5.37 -6.28
CA GLY A 206 17.01 4.72 -7.42
C GLY A 206 18.53 4.62 -7.25
N LYS A 207 19.04 4.34 -6.06
CA LYS A 207 20.48 4.12 -5.80
C LYS A 207 21.02 2.90 -6.58
N THR A 208 20.27 1.81 -6.57
CA THR A 208 20.63 0.57 -7.27
C THR A 208 20.69 0.77 -8.79
N ALA A 209 19.74 1.57 -9.34
CA ALA A 209 19.73 1.92 -10.76
C ALA A 209 21.02 2.63 -11.23
N ILE A 210 21.75 3.34 -10.36
CA ILE A 210 23.03 3.97 -10.71
C ILE A 210 24.11 2.91 -10.96
N ALA A 211 24.14 1.83 -10.16
CA ALA A 211 25.06 0.72 -10.38
C ALA A 211 24.72 -0.07 -11.67
N GLU A 212 23.42 -0.27 -11.92
CA GLU A 212 22.92 -0.86 -13.15
C GLU A 212 23.25 0.00 -14.38
N GLY A 213 23.08 1.31 -14.28
CA GLY A 213 23.46 2.24 -15.34
C GLY A 213 24.96 2.29 -15.61
N LEU A 214 25.80 2.11 -14.59
CA LEU A 214 27.22 1.94 -14.78
C LEU A 214 27.54 0.66 -15.56
N ALA A 215 26.90 -0.46 -15.22
CA ALA A 215 27.06 -1.72 -15.94
C ALA A 215 26.62 -1.60 -17.40
N GLN A 216 25.51 -0.95 -17.70
CA GLN A 216 25.06 -0.66 -19.07
C GLN A 216 26.09 0.16 -19.87
N ARG A 217 26.68 1.19 -19.24
CA ARG A 217 27.73 2.01 -19.89
C ARG A 217 29.04 1.25 -20.11
N ILE A 218 29.40 0.36 -19.20
CA ILE A 218 30.57 -0.52 -19.42
C ILE A 218 30.32 -1.42 -20.62
N VAL A 219 29.17 -2.07 -20.71
CA VAL A 219 28.78 -2.95 -21.82
C VAL A 219 28.70 -2.19 -23.13
N SER A 220 28.24 -0.94 -23.14
CA SER A 220 28.21 -0.07 -24.33
C SER A 220 29.54 0.61 -24.63
N HIS A 221 30.61 0.35 -23.87
CA HIS A 221 31.93 0.97 -23.96
C HIS A 221 31.93 2.51 -23.81
N ASP A 222 30.92 3.08 -23.17
CA ASP A 222 30.80 4.51 -22.87
C ASP A 222 31.43 4.85 -21.50
N VAL A 223 32.64 4.37 -21.27
CA VAL A 223 33.40 4.59 -20.03
C VAL A 223 34.87 4.81 -20.36
N PRO A 224 35.69 5.46 -19.49
CA PRO A 224 37.11 5.57 -19.62
C PRO A 224 37.79 4.19 -19.76
N GLU A 225 38.94 4.16 -20.41
CA GLU A 225 39.68 2.93 -20.71
C GLU A 225 39.99 2.04 -19.51
N ILE A 226 40.18 2.64 -18.34
CA ILE A 226 40.42 1.96 -17.05
C ILE A 226 39.22 1.10 -16.61
N LEU A 227 38.01 1.37 -17.10
CA LEU A 227 36.76 0.70 -16.69
C LEU A 227 36.13 -0.14 -17.80
N LYS A 228 36.69 -0.15 -19.02
CA LYS A 228 36.11 -0.86 -20.18
C LYS A 228 35.92 -2.35 -19.97
N ASP A 229 36.90 -2.98 -19.32
CA ASP A 229 36.89 -4.43 -19.06
C ASP A 229 36.43 -4.76 -17.63
N CYS A 230 35.82 -3.79 -16.91
CA CYS A 230 35.36 -4.02 -15.56
C CYS A 230 33.98 -4.67 -15.55
N HIS A 231 33.73 -5.49 -14.52
CA HIS A 231 32.43 -6.11 -14.23
C HIS A 231 31.89 -5.58 -12.91
N VAL A 232 30.61 -5.22 -12.88
CA VAL A 232 29.92 -4.79 -11.67
C VAL A 232 29.20 -5.99 -11.07
N ILE A 233 29.73 -6.48 -9.96
CA ILE A 233 29.21 -7.66 -9.25
C ILE A 233 28.35 -7.22 -8.08
N SER A 234 27.04 -7.45 -8.16
CA SER A 234 26.08 -7.12 -7.09
C SER A 234 26.03 -8.23 -6.06
N LEU A 235 26.36 -7.90 -4.80
CA LEU A 235 26.33 -8.84 -3.68
C LEU A 235 24.96 -8.82 -3.00
N ASN A 236 24.32 -10.00 -2.90
CA ASN A 236 23.09 -10.17 -2.15
C ASN A 236 23.40 -10.54 -0.69
N MET A 237 23.35 -9.56 0.19
CA MET A 237 23.64 -9.75 1.62
C MET A 237 22.67 -10.70 2.31
N SER A 238 21.41 -10.72 1.90
CA SER A 238 20.41 -11.65 2.46
C SER A 238 20.77 -13.11 2.16
N SER A 239 21.29 -13.40 0.95
CA SER A 239 21.74 -14.75 0.56
C SER A 239 22.99 -15.17 1.33
N VAL A 240 23.92 -14.24 1.60
CA VAL A 240 25.14 -14.53 2.37
C VAL A 240 24.80 -14.89 3.83
N VAL A 241 23.75 -14.28 4.40
CA VAL A 241 23.28 -14.52 5.77
C VAL A 241 22.35 -15.74 5.84
N ALA A 242 21.59 -16.03 4.78
CA ALA A 242 20.59 -17.11 4.78
C ALA A 242 21.22 -18.47 5.10
N GLY A 243 20.58 -19.23 6.01
CA GLY A 243 21.00 -20.57 6.40
C GLY A 243 22.24 -20.65 7.30
N THR A 244 22.86 -19.53 7.68
CA THR A 244 23.97 -19.55 8.65
C THR A 244 23.42 -19.65 10.07
N LYS A 245 23.69 -20.77 10.76
CA LYS A 245 23.32 -20.99 12.16
C LYS A 245 24.37 -20.44 13.14
N TYR A 246 25.62 -20.31 12.69
CA TYR A 246 26.75 -19.88 13.50
C TYR A 246 27.48 -18.71 12.86
N ARG A 247 27.98 -17.81 13.70
CA ARG A 247 28.76 -16.63 13.30
C ARG A 247 29.92 -16.93 12.33
N GLY A 248 30.63 -18.05 12.56
CA GLY A 248 31.79 -18.42 11.75
C GLY A 248 31.45 -18.76 10.29
N GLU A 249 30.24 -19.28 10.03
CA GLU A 249 29.80 -19.63 8.68
C GLU A 249 29.60 -18.38 7.80
N PHE A 250 29.00 -17.33 8.35
CA PHE A 250 28.85 -16.05 7.67
C PHE A 250 30.20 -15.39 7.37
N GLU A 251 31.11 -15.35 8.40
CA GLU A 251 32.45 -14.77 8.23
C GLU A 251 33.23 -15.54 7.17
N GLU A 252 33.13 -16.85 7.12
CA GLU A 252 33.79 -17.70 6.12
C GLU A 252 33.24 -17.45 4.71
N ARG A 253 31.91 -17.37 4.53
CA ARG A 253 31.28 -17.07 3.23
C ARG A 253 31.70 -15.68 2.73
N LEU A 254 31.58 -14.65 3.57
CA LEU A 254 31.99 -13.31 3.20
C LEU A 254 33.49 -13.22 2.87
N LYS A 255 34.34 -13.93 3.60
CA LYS A 255 35.77 -14.02 3.32
C LYS A 255 36.02 -14.68 1.96
N LYS A 256 35.33 -15.77 1.61
CA LYS A 256 35.43 -16.41 0.30
C LYS A 256 35.05 -15.43 -0.82
N VAL A 257 33.96 -14.68 -0.66
CA VAL A 257 33.54 -13.66 -1.59
C VAL A 257 34.62 -12.60 -1.82
N ILE A 258 35.19 -12.07 -0.72
CA ILE A 258 36.23 -11.04 -0.81
C ILE A 258 37.52 -11.59 -1.40
N ASP A 259 37.91 -12.81 -1.07
CA ASP A 259 39.12 -13.44 -1.61
C ASP A 259 38.96 -13.75 -3.09
N GLU A 260 37.76 -14.08 -3.58
CA GLU A 260 37.50 -14.23 -5.00
C GLU A 260 37.56 -12.89 -5.75
N VAL A 261 36.88 -11.85 -5.24
CA VAL A 261 36.92 -10.51 -5.83
C VAL A 261 38.37 -9.97 -5.92
N LYS A 262 39.24 -10.28 -4.96
CA LYS A 262 40.65 -9.87 -4.99
C LYS A 262 41.46 -10.53 -6.12
N LYS A 263 41.08 -11.72 -6.59
CA LYS A 263 41.75 -12.41 -7.70
C LYS A 263 41.44 -11.69 -9.02
N HIS A 264 40.25 -11.06 -9.13
CA HIS A 264 39.78 -10.35 -10.30
C HIS A 264 39.87 -8.85 -10.13
N LYS A 265 40.94 -8.23 -10.64
CA LYS A 265 41.19 -6.79 -10.54
C LYS A 265 40.22 -5.92 -11.33
N ASP A 266 39.55 -6.52 -12.27
CA ASP A 266 38.48 -5.97 -13.12
C ASP A 266 37.11 -5.96 -12.48
N TRP A 267 36.96 -6.61 -11.33
CA TRP A 267 35.67 -6.66 -10.63
C TRP A 267 35.44 -5.46 -9.70
N ILE A 268 34.23 -4.90 -9.74
CA ILE A 268 33.73 -3.82 -8.90
C ILE A 268 32.56 -4.39 -8.10
N LEU A 269 32.74 -4.52 -6.79
CA LEU A 269 31.71 -5.05 -5.90
C LEU A 269 30.64 -3.97 -5.61
N PHE A 270 29.39 -4.22 -5.97
CA PHE A 270 28.27 -3.40 -5.54
C PHE A 270 27.60 -4.01 -4.31
N VAL A 271 27.48 -3.22 -3.25
CA VAL A 271 26.84 -3.62 -1.99
C VAL A 271 25.70 -2.67 -1.69
N ASP A 272 24.50 -3.17 -1.87
CA ASP A 272 23.31 -2.44 -1.41
C ASP A 272 23.19 -2.57 0.13
N GLU A 273 22.59 -1.57 0.76
CA GLU A 273 22.53 -1.48 2.22
C GLU A 273 23.90 -1.69 2.91
N LEU A 274 24.93 -0.98 2.44
CA LEU A 274 26.29 -1.09 2.96
C LEU A 274 26.38 -1.07 4.48
N HIS A 275 25.43 -0.41 5.16
CA HIS A 275 25.35 -0.34 6.61
C HIS A 275 25.11 -1.70 7.29
N THR A 276 24.53 -2.67 6.57
CA THR A 276 24.32 -4.03 7.10
C THR A 276 25.64 -4.74 7.34
N LEU A 277 26.68 -4.44 6.55
CA LEU A 277 28.03 -4.95 6.74
C LEU A 277 28.74 -4.33 7.95
N VAL A 278 28.39 -3.09 8.31
CA VAL A 278 29.09 -2.30 9.34
C VAL A 278 28.31 -2.27 10.65
N GLY A 279 26.99 -2.37 10.59
CA GLY A 279 26.07 -2.12 11.70
C GLY A 279 25.59 -3.35 12.47
N ALA A 280 25.94 -4.53 12.03
CA ALA A 280 25.56 -5.79 12.69
C ALA A 280 26.21 -5.99 14.09
N GLY A 281 26.91 -4.96 14.66
CA GLY A 281 27.74 -5.01 15.84
C GLY A 281 27.31 -4.26 17.09
N SER A 282 26.07 -3.77 17.20
CA SER A 282 25.67 -2.94 18.36
C SER A 282 25.11 -3.71 19.58
N THR A 283 24.90 -5.01 19.48
CA THR A 283 24.62 -5.89 20.62
C THR A 283 25.83 -6.78 20.89
N GLU A 284 26.19 -6.99 22.17
CA GLU A 284 27.28 -7.90 22.55
C GLU A 284 27.11 -9.27 21.85
N GLY A 285 27.99 -9.53 20.86
CA GLY A 285 27.97 -10.77 20.07
C GLY A 285 27.59 -10.63 18.59
N SER A 286 27.33 -9.42 18.05
CA SER A 286 26.93 -9.25 16.66
C SER A 286 28.13 -9.21 15.69
N MET A 287 27.82 -9.63 14.45
CA MET A 287 28.79 -9.83 13.36
C MET A 287 29.38 -8.52 12.85
N ASP A 288 30.69 -8.32 12.94
CA ASP A 288 31.37 -7.17 12.35
C ASP A 288 32.07 -7.55 11.04
N ALA A 289 31.25 -7.66 9.98
CA ALA A 289 31.73 -7.94 8.63
C ALA A 289 32.69 -6.85 8.11
N ALA A 290 32.59 -5.65 8.67
CA ALA A 290 33.50 -4.55 8.33
C ALA A 290 34.97 -4.90 8.59
N ASN A 291 35.26 -5.66 9.64
CA ASN A 291 36.62 -6.05 9.98
C ASN A 291 37.27 -6.97 8.93
N ILE A 292 36.46 -7.70 8.16
CA ILE A 292 36.94 -8.54 7.06
C ILE A 292 37.23 -7.69 5.80
N MET A 293 36.41 -6.66 5.54
CA MET A 293 36.59 -5.78 4.37
C MET A 293 37.64 -4.70 4.56
N LYS A 294 37.79 -4.15 5.77
CA LYS A 294 38.73 -3.05 6.08
C LYS A 294 40.15 -3.28 5.57
N PRO A 295 40.79 -4.44 5.76
CA PRO A 295 42.16 -4.66 5.28
C PRO A 295 42.25 -4.61 3.73
N ALA A 296 41.26 -5.18 3.00
CA ALA A 296 41.23 -5.19 1.55
C ALA A 296 40.99 -3.78 0.97
N LEU A 297 40.04 -3.03 1.55
CA LEU A 297 39.80 -1.63 1.21
C LEU A 297 41.00 -0.74 1.54
N ALA A 298 41.68 -1.01 2.65
CA ALA A 298 42.84 -0.23 3.05
C ALA A 298 44.05 -0.37 2.12
N ARG A 299 44.24 -1.57 1.56
CA ARG A 299 45.30 -1.85 0.59
C ARG A 299 44.95 -1.52 -0.85
N GLY A 300 43.69 -1.15 -1.12
CA GLY A 300 43.17 -0.88 -2.46
C GLY A 300 43.04 -2.16 -3.32
N GLU A 301 42.95 -3.32 -2.66
CA GLU A 301 42.75 -4.63 -3.29
C GLU A 301 41.30 -4.90 -3.70
N LEU A 302 40.36 -4.08 -3.13
CA LEU A 302 38.93 -4.18 -3.36
C LEU A 302 38.41 -2.85 -3.88
N ARG A 303 37.71 -2.85 -5.02
CA ARG A 303 36.90 -1.75 -5.51
C ARG A 303 35.45 -2.01 -5.12
N CYS A 304 34.82 -1.04 -4.48
CA CYS A 304 33.45 -1.20 -3.96
C CYS A 304 32.60 0.03 -4.23
N ILE A 305 31.37 -0.19 -4.66
CA ILE A 305 30.28 0.80 -4.70
C ILE A 305 29.32 0.43 -3.58
N GLY A 306 29.13 1.29 -2.60
CA GLY A 306 28.13 1.09 -1.54
C GLY A 306 26.89 1.92 -1.79
N ALA A 307 25.74 1.45 -1.33
CA ALA A 307 24.52 2.24 -1.26
C ALA A 307 23.97 2.22 0.18
N THR A 308 23.49 3.37 0.68
CA THR A 308 22.96 3.49 2.05
C THR A 308 22.11 4.77 2.19
N THR A 309 21.43 4.92 3.32
CA THR A 309 20.74 6.17 3.66
C THR A 309 21.67 7.16 4.35
N LEU A 310 21.30 8.45 4.38
CA LEU A 310 22.10 9.49 5.07
C LEU A 310 22.21 9.21 6.57
N LYS A 311 21.14 8.73 7.19
CA LYS A 311 21.08 8.41 8.63
C LYS A 311 22.04 7.28 8.99
N GLU A 312 22.05 6.24 8.19
CA GLU A 312 22.89 5.06 8.38
C GLU A 312 24.36 5.34 8.04
N TYR A 313 24.60 6.13 6.99
CA TYR A 313 25.95 6.60 6.67
C TYR A 313 26.60 7.32 7.85
N LYS A 314 25.91 8.30 8.46
CA LYS A 314 26.38 9.03 9.63
C LYS A 314 26.57 8.14 10.85
N LYS A 315 25.68 7.17 11.06
CA LYS A 315 25.71 6.29 12.23
C LYS A 315 26.83 5.25 12.17
N TYR A 316 27.09 4.67 11.00
CA TYR A 316 27.92 3.49 10.85
C TYR A 316 29.23 3.72 10.09
N ILE A 317 29.23 4.56 9.04
CA ILE A 317 30.39 4.74 8.16
C ILE A 317 31.21 5.97 8.56
N GLU A 318 30.58 7.11 8.79
CA GLU A 318 31.25 8.36 9.17
C GLU A 318 31.94 8.27 10.53
N LYS A 319 31.40 7.47 11.45
CA LYS A 319 32.02 7.24 12.78
C LYS A 319 33.26 6.32 12.73
N ASP A 320 33.41 5.55 11.69
CA ASP A 320 34.52 4.64 11.48
C ASP A 320 35.62 5.32 10.63
N ALA A 321 36.64 5.84 11.27
CA ALA A 321 37.71 6.59 10.59
C ALA A 321 38.45 5.79 9.49
N ALA A 322 38.42 4.44 9.53
CA ALA A 322 39.05 3.59 8.52
C ALA A 322 38.18 3.52 7.25
N LEU A 323 36.87 3.46 7.39
CA LEU A 323 35.91 3.44 6.29
C LEU A 323 35.73 4.84 5.70
N GLU A 324 35.56 5.87 6.50
CA GLU A 324 35.42 7.27 6.08
C GLU A 324 36.55 7.71 5.13
N ARG A 325 37.80 7.32 5.43
CA ARG A 325 38.95 7.62 4.58
C ARG A 325 38.97 6.87 3.25
N ARG A 326 38.14 5.85 3.07
CA ARG A 326 38.13 4.99 1.87
C ARG A 326 36.94 5.22 0.98
N PHE A 327 35.79 5.59 1.57
CA PHE A 327 34.57 5.86 0.84
C PHE A 327 34.43 7.37 0.51
N GLN A 328 33.96 7.64 -0.71
CA GLN A 328 33.63 8.99 -1.16
C GLN A 328 32.13 9.12 -1.34
N PRO A 329 31.46 9.98 -0.58
CA PRO A 329 30.00 10.14 -0.68
C PRO A 329 29.56 10.74 -2.03
N VAL A 330 28.50 10.17 -2.61
CA VAL A 330 27.76 10.67 -3.76
C VAL A 330 26.31 10.79 -3.32
N LYS A 331 25.82 12.02 -3.27
CA LYS A 331 24.43 12.29 -2.87
C LYS A 331 23.51 11.96 -4.04
N VAL A 332 22.50 11.15 -3.77
CA VAL A 332 21.43 10.76 -4.71
C VAL A 332 20.13 11.39 -4.21
N GLY A 333 19.69 12.43 -4.88
CA GLY A 333 18.44 13.11 -4.55
C GLY A 333 17.22 12.47 -5.22
N GLU A 334 16.04 12.86 -4.77
CA GLU A 334 14.78 12.54 -5.44
C GLU A 334 14.79 13.15 -6.86
N PRO A 335 14.40 12.40 -7.91
CA PRO A 335 14.32 12.93 -9.27
C PRO A 335 13.19 13.96 -9.38
N THR A 336 13.31 14.85 -10.36
CA THR A 336 12.24 15.81 -10.68
C THR A 336 11.01 15.08 -11.24
N SER A 337 9.83 15.72 -11.19
CA SER A 337 8.62 15.16 -11.78
C SER A 337 8.79 14.88 -13.29
N GLU A 338 9.54 15.72 -14.01
CA GLU A 338 9.84 15.50 -15.43
C GLU A 338 10.73 14.27 -15.65
N ASP A 339 11.76 14.09 -14.83
CA ASP A 339 12.64 12.92 -14.93
C ASP A 339 11.93 11.65 -14.49
N THR A 340 11.09 11.72 -13.47
CA THR A 340 10.22 10.61 -13.05
C THR A 340 9.29 10.18 -14.18
N LEU A 341 8.69 11.13 -14.90
CA LEU A 341 7.85 10.81 -16.06
C LEU A 341 8.64 10.13 -17.19
N LYS A 342 9.89 10.57 -17.43
CA LYS A 342 10.76 9.89 -18.41
C LYS A 342 11.11 8.47 -17.97
N ILE A 343 11.37 8.26 -16.66
CA ILE A 343 11.61 6.93 -16.09
C ILE A 343 10.40 6.02 -16.31
N LEU A 344 9.19 6.48 -15.96
CA LEU A 344 7.96 5.70 -16.19
C LEU A 344 7.75 5.35 -17.66
N LYS A 345 8.01 6.30 -18.57
CA LYS A 345 7.96 6.05 -20.03
C LYS A 345 8.97 4.99 -20.47
N GLY A 346 10.15 4.98 -19.90
CA GLY A 346 11.15 3.97 -20.20
C GLY A 346 10.82 2.57 -19.67
N LEU A 347 10.03 2.49 -18.59
CA LEU A 347 9.60 1.22 -17.99
C LEU A 347 8.28 0.70 -18.57
N ARG A 348 7.53 1.54 -19.29
CA ARG A 348 6.18 1.30 -19.78
C ARG A 348 6.02 -0.06 -20.47
N ASP A 349 6.83 -0.33 -21.48
CA ASP A 349 6.70 -1.53 -22.32
C ASP A 349 6.82 -2.82 -21.50
N ARG A 350 7.66 -2.81 -20.46
CA ARG A 350 7.83 -3.96 -19.55
C ARG A 350 6.61 -4.19 -18.67
N TYR A 351 6.06 -3.11 -18.08
CA TYR A 351 4.87 -3.19 -17.25
C TYR A 351 3.64 -3.56 -18.09
N GLU A 352 3.51 -3.01 -19.33
CA GLU A 352 2.46 -3.39 -20.28
C GLU A 352 2.56 -4.88 -20.65
N ALA A 353 3.75 -5.39 -20.92
CA ALA A 353 3.96 -6.80 -21.22
C ALA A 353 3.63 -7.72 -20.04
N PHE A 354 4.00 -7.31 -18.81
CA PHE A 354 3.75 -8.10 -17.61
C PHE A 354 2.25 -8.15 -17.24
N HIS A 355 1.59 -7.00 -17.25
CA HIS A 355 0.17 -6.90 -16.87
C HIS A 355 -0.78 -7.16 -18.03
N LYS A 356 -0.30 -7.21 -19.28
CA LYS A 356 -1.12 -7.31 -20.49
C LYS A 356 -2.17 -6.20 -20.57
N ALA A 357 -1.81 -5.01 -20.15
CA ALA A 357 -2.66 -3.81 -20.14
C ALA A 357 -1.85 -2.61 -20.64
N LYS A 358 -2.43 -1.78 -21.51
CA LYS A 358 -1.79 -0.56 -22.04
C LYS A 358 -1.86 0.56 -21.00
N ILE A 359 -0.73 1.23 -20.74
CA ILE A 359 -0.65 2.36 -19.81
C ILE A 359 -0.71 3.66 -20.59
N THR A 360 -1.75 4.48 -20.32
CA THR A 360 -1.93 5.76 -21.01
C THR A 360 -0.93 6.82 -20.53
N ASP A 361 -0.62 7.80 -21.37
CA ASP A 361 0.27 8.92 -21.00
C ASP A 361 -0.33 9.77 -19.88
N GLU A 362 -1.67 9.88 -19.83
CA GLU A 362 -2.43 10.54 -18.77
C GLU A 362 -2.27 9.81 -17.45
N ALA A 363 -2.35 8.48 -17.44
CA ALA A 363 -2.14 7.67 -16.24
C ALA A 363 -0.73 7.85 -15.66
N MET A 364 0.31 7.87 -16.51
CA MET A 364 1.68 8.10 -16.08
C MET A 364 1.87 9.51 -15.48
N LYS A 365 1.28 10.54 -16.11
CA LYS A 365 1.31 11.90 -15.55
C LYS A 365 0.59 11.97 -14.22
N ALA A 366 -0.60 11.38 -14.14
CA ALA A 366 -1.38 11.32 -12.91
C ALA A 366 -0.61 10.58 -11.80
N ALA A 367 0.08 9.47 -12.12
CA ALA A 367 0.88 8.73 -11.14
C ALA A 367 2.01 9.61 -10.55
N VAL A 368 2.71 10.39 -11.38
CA VAL A 368 3.76 11.30 -10.89
C VAL A 368 3.18 12.44 -10.06
N GLU A 369 2.13 13.09 -10.55
CA GLU A 369 1.51 14.24 -9.89
C GLU A 369 0.82 13.85 -8.58
N LEU A 370 -0.02 12.81 -8.62
CA LEU A 370 -0.80 12.38 -7.45
C LEU A 370 0.10 11.74 -6.39
N SER A 371 1.05 10.88 -6.78
CA SER A 371 1.99 10.30 -5.82
C SER A 371 2.89 11.39 -5.21
N GLY A 372 3.36 12.36 -6.02
CA GLY A 372 4.15 13.49 -5.54
C GLY A 372 3.41 14.34 -4.51
N ARG A 373 2.11 14.58 -4.75
CA ARG A 373 1.27 15.43 -3.93
C ARG A 373 0.70 14.73 -2.69
N TYR A 374 0.31 13.45 -2.81
CA TYR A 374 -0.49 12.77 -1.80
C TYR A 374 0.27 11.68 -1.01
N ILE A 375 1.37 11.14 -1.54
CA ILE A 375 2.20 10.14 -0.88
C ILE A 375 3.47 10.83 -0.37
N THR A 376 3.50 11.18 0.91
CA THR A 376 4.58 11.96 1.53
C THR A 376 5.63 11.12 2.27
N ASP A 377 5.33 9.86 2.53
CA ASP A 377 6.19 8.92 3.28
C ASP A 377 7.17 8.14 2.40
N ARG A 378 7.07 8.27 1.07
CA ARG A 378 7.91 7.63 0.06
C ARG A 378 8.46 8.64 -0.94
N PHE A 379 9.50 8.26 -1.67
CA PHE A 379 10.23 9.12 -2.61
C PHE A 379 10.02 8.69 -4.06
N GLN A 380 10.14 9.67 -4.99
CA GLN A 380 10.18 9.38 -6.41
C GLN A 380 11.54 8.73 -6.76
N PRO A 381 11.59 7.84 -7.79
CA PRO A 381 10.47 7.41 -8.67
C PRO A 381 9.65 6.25 -8.13
N ASP A 382 10.10 5.60 -7.04
CA ASP A 382 9.55 4.35 -6.50
C ASP A 382 8.04 4.42 -6.27
N LYS A 383 7.57 5.48 -5.57
CA LYS A 383 6.14 5.65 -5.30
C LYS A 383 5.27 5.80 -6.56
N ALA A 384 5.79 6.40 -7.63
CA ALA A 384 5.03 6.53 -8.88
C ALA A 384 5.03 5.21 -9.68
N ILE A 385 6.11 4.45 -9.61
CA ILE A 385 6.23 3.11 -10.20
C ILE A 385 5.25 2.17 -9.50
N ASP A 386 5.26 2.12 -8.17
CA ASP A 386 4.36 1.28 -7.37
C ASP A 386 2.88 1.59 -7.66
N VAL A 387 2.52 2.87 -7.79
CA VAL A 387 1.14 3.28 -8.12
C VAL A 387 0.72 2.77 -9.51
N ILE A 388 1.59 2.86 -10.51
CA ILE A 388 1.32 2.33 -11.86
C ILE A 388 1.21 0.80 -11.85
N ASP A 389 2.11 0.13 -11.13
CA ASP A 389 2.12 -1.32 -11.01
C ASP A 389 0.82 -1.83 -10.36
N GLU A 390 0.39 -1.22 -9.24
CA GLU A 390 -0.86 -1.59 -8.58
C GLU A 390 -2.09 -1.24 -9.43
N ALA A 391 -2.09 -0.09 -10.14
CA ALA A 391 -3.18 0.27 -11.04
C ALA A 391 -3.33 -0.72 -12.19
N ALA A 392 -2.22 -1.13 -12.80
CA ALA A 392 -2.20 -2.13 -13.87
C ALA A 392 -2.64 -3.52 -13.38
N ALA A 393 -2.17 -3.93 -12.19
CA ALA A 393 -2.59 -5.16 -11.53
C ALA A 393 -4.09 -5.18 -11.23
N LYS A 394 -4.64 -4.05 -10.74
CA LYS A 394 -6.07 -3.87 -10.47
C LYS A 394 -6.91 -4.04 -11.74
N VAL A 395 -6.57 -3.32 -12.81
CA VAL A 395 -7.29 -3.39 -14.10
C VAL A 395 -7.30 -4.82 -14.63
N ARG A 396 -6.17 -5.52 -14.55
CA ARG A 396 -6.07 -6.93 -14.93
C ARG A 396 -6.94 -7.84 -14.06
N MET A 397 -6.94 -7.63 -12.74
CA MET A 397 -7.74 -8.41 -11.79
C MET A 397 -9.24 -8.20 -12.03
N GLU A 398 -9.68 -6.97 -12.26
CA GLU A 398 -11.08 -6.64 -12.55
C GLU A 398 -11.54 -7.29 -13.85
N ALA A 399 -10.71 -7.25 -14.90
CA ALA A 399 -11.00 -7.91 -16.16
C ALA A 399 -11.01 -9.45 -16.05
N SER A 400 -10.23 -10.02 -15.12
CA SER A 400 -10.16 -11.46 -14.87
C SER A 400 -11.24 -11.94 -13.88
N SER A 401 -11.89 -11.01 -13.16
CA SER A 401 -12.91 -11.34 -12.16
C SER A 401 -14.20 -11.81 -12.85
N THR A 402 -14.77 -12.89 -12.35
CA THR A 402 -16.05 -13.42 -12.85
C THR A 402 -17.14 -12.36 -12.65
N PRO A 403 -17.91 -11.99 -13.68
CA PRO A 403 -19.01 -11.04 -13.55
C PRO A 403 -19.99 -11.45 -12.44
N ASP A 404 -20.46 -10.50 -11.66
CA ASP A 404 -21.37 -10.79 -10.53
C ASP A 404 -22.66 -11.48 -10.99
N ALA A 405 -23.16 -11.15 -12.18
CA ALA A 405 -24.28 -11.84 -12.80
C ALA A 405 -24.02 -13.34 -13.05
N LEU A 406 -22.76 -13.73 -13.28
CA LEU A 406 -22.40 -15.14 -13.46
C LEU A 406 -22.32 -15.84 -12.09
N LYS A 407 -21.77 -15.18 -11.05
CA LYS A 407 -21.73 -15.69 -9.68
C LYS A 407 -23.13 -15.93 -9.12
N GLU A 408 -24.04 -14.95 -9.31
CA GLU A 408 -25.44 -15.10 -8.87
C GLU A 408 -26.15 -16.30 -9.55
N LYS A 409 -25.87 -16.54 -10.84
CA LYS A 409 -26.42 -17.70 -11.53
C LYS A 409 -25.80 -19.03 -11.07
N GLU A 410 -24.50 -19.03 -10.74
CA GLU A 410 -23.84 -20.20 -10.15
C GLU A 410 -24.38 -20.53 -8.75
N GLU A 411 -24.63 -19.51 -7.93
CA GLU A 411 -25.28 -19.69 -6.61
C GLU A 411 -26.70 -20.21 -6.74
N LYS A 412 -27.50 -19.66 -7.69
CA LYS A 412 -28.83 -20.16 -7.99
C LYS A 412 -28.82 -21.61 -8.51
N LEU A 413 -27.82 -21.95 -9.33
CA LEU A 413 -27.64 -23.33 -9.78
C LEU A 413 -27.34 -24.27 -8.60
N ALA A 414 -26.46 -23.84 -7.68
CA ALA A 414 -26.13 -24.62 -6.50
C ALA A 414 -27.37 -24.84 -5.58
N SER A 415 -28.23 -23.82 -5.44
CA SER A 415 -29.49 -23.96 -4.68
C SER A 415 -30.44 -24.93 -5.34
N LEU A 416 -30.65 -24.84 -6.67
CA LEU A 416 -31.49 -25.76 -7.42
C LEU A 416 -31.03 -27.22 -7.35
N LEU A 417 -29.72 -27.45 -7.35
CA LEU A 417 -29.16 -28.79 -7.18
C LEU A 417 -29.43 -29.37 -5.77
N LYS A 418 -29.31 -28.54 -4.73
CA LYS A 418 -29.67 -28.95 -3.35
C LYS A 418 -31.18 -29.26 -3.21
N GLU A 419 -32.02 -28.40 -3.81
CA GLU A 419 -33.49 -28.63 -3.79
C GLU A 419 -33.87 -29.91 -4.55
N LYS A 420 -33.20 -30.18 -5.66
CA LYS A 420 -33.36 -31.45 -6.39
C LYS A 420 -32.98 -32.65 -5.50
N GLU A 421 -31.84 -32.61 -4.80
CA GLU A 421 -31.40 -33.69 -3.89
C GLU A 421 -32.39 -33.89 -2.74
N ALA A 422 -32.91 -32.81 -2.16
CA ALA A 422 -33.93 -32.86 -1.11
C ALA A 422 -35.25 -33.45 -1.62
N ALA A 423 -35.70 -33.09 -2.86
CA ALA A 423 -36.89 -33.66 -3.45
C ALA A 423 -36.75 -35.16 -3.76
N VAL A 424 -35.57 -35.62 -4.18
CA VAL A 424 -35.26 -37.03 -4.36
C VAL A 424 -35.30 -37.77 -3.03
N ALA A 425 -34.72 -37.21 -1.97
CA ALA A 425 -34.70 -37.78 -0.63
C ALA A 425 -36.14 -37.93 -0.03
N SER A 426 -37.01 -36.98 -0.36
CA SER A 426 -38.43 -37.00 0.03
C SER A 426 -39.34 -37.82 -0.89
N GLN A 427 -38.78 -38.47 -1.92
CA GLN A 427 -39.49 -39.27 -2.95
C GLN A 427 -40.52 -38.48 -3.79
N ASP A 428 -40.38 -37.14 -3.84
CA ASP A 428 -41.19 -36.26 -4.71
C ASP A 428 -40.50 -36.15 -6.08
N PHE A 429 -40.72 -37.17 -6.91
CA PHE A 429 -40.08 -37.28 -8.22
C PHE A 429 -40.55 -36.23 -9.24
N GLU A 430 -41.75 -35.69 -9.03
CA GLU A 430 -42.30 -34.65 -9.91
C GLU A 430 -41.54 -33.34 -9.75
N LYS A 431 -41.36 -32.85 -8.51
CA LYS A 431 -40.52 -31.69 -8.21
C LYS A 431 -39.02 -31.92 -8.50
N ALA A 432 -38.54 -33.15 -8.29
CA ALA A 432 -37.16 -33.48 -8.63
C ALA A 432 -36.88 -33.35 -10.15
N ALA A 433 -37.90 -33.69 -11.00
CA ALA A 433 -37.84 -33.51 -12.44
C ALA A 433 -37.89 -32.02 -12.84
N GLU A 434 -38.72 -31.20 -12.19
CA GLU A 434 -38.77 -29.75 -12.43
C GLU A 434 -37.44 -29.06 -12.08
N TYR A 435 -36.89 -29.35 -10.89
CA TYR A 435 -35.58 -28.81 -10.47
C TYR A 435 -34.44 -29.27 -11.39
N ARG A 436 -34.47 -30.52 -11.88
CA ARG A 436 -33.47 -31.00 -12.84
C ARG A 436 -33.51 -30.20 -14.15
N ASP A 437 -34.74 -29.98 -14.69
CA ASP A 437 -34.88 -29.27 -15.95
C ASP A 437 -34.54 -27.78 -15.81
N ALA A 438 -34.88 -27.15 -14.68
CA ALA A 438 -34.44 -25.80 -14.32
C ALA A 438 -32.91 -25.71 -14.18
N ALA A 439 -32.28 -26.66 -13.49
CA ALA A 439 -30.84 -26.73 -13.35
C ALA A 439 -30.13 -26.89 -14.71
N LYS A 440 -30.63 -27.73 -15.58
CA LYS A 440 -30.10 -27.96 -16.94
C LYS A 440 -30.17 -26.69 -17.80
N LYS A 441 -31.28 -25.96 -17.70
CA LYS A 441 -31.44 -24.66 -18.39
C LYS A 441 -30.42 -23.65 -17.86
N MET A 442 -30.30 -23.53 -16.54
CA MET A 442 -29.35 -22.64 -15.91
C MET A 442 -27.91 -22.98 -16.27
N GLN A 443 -27.54 -24.27 -16.33
CA GLN A 443 -26.22 -24.72 -16.78
C GLN A 443 -25.92 -24.31 -18.22
N SER A 444 -26.89 -24.38 -19.12
CA SER A 444 -26.71 -23.96 -20.51
C SER A 444 -26.54 -22.45 -20.63
N GLU A 445 -27.28 -21.66 -19.84
CA GLU A 445 -27.11 -20.22 -19.77
C GLU A 445 -25.72 -19.81 -19.21
N ILE A 446 -25.28 -20.46 -18.14
CA ILE A 446 -23.94 -20.25 -17.57
C ILE A 446 -22.85 -20.60 -18.58
N ALA A 447 -22.98 -21.69 -19.31
CA ALA A 447 -22.04 -22.12 -20.34
C ALA A 447 -21.94 -21.11 -21.50
N LEU A 448 -23.07 -20.52 -21.93
CA LEU A 448 -23.09 -19.46 -22.93
C LEU A 448 -22.40 -18.19 -22.38
N MET A 449 -22.77 -17.74 -21.18
CA MET A 449 -22.15 -16.57 -20.56
C MET A 449 -20.64 -16.74 -20.34
N LYS A 450 -20.19 -17.94 -19.92
CA LYS A 450 -18.77 -18.27 -19.83
C LYS A 450 -18.05 -18.24 -21.16
N LYS A 451 -18.71 -18.66 -22.24
CA LYS A 451 -18.15 -18.63 -23.60
C LYS A 451 -18.02 -17.19 -24.10
N ASP A 452 -19.06 -16.39 -23.89
CA ASP A 452 -19.07 -14.98 -24.27
C ASP A 452 -18.03 -14.18 -23.46
N TRP A 453 -17.89 -14.46 -22.15
CA TRP A 453 -16.88 -13.84 -21.28
C TRP A 453 -15.46 -14.24 -21.64
N LYS A 454 -15.19 -15.52 -21.96
CA LYS A 454 -13.87 -16.00 -22.45
C LYS A 454 -13.55 -15.54 -23.86
N GLY A 455 -14.54 -15.17 -24.65
CA GLY A 455 -14.37 -14.64 -25.99
C GLY A 455 -14.30 -13.11 -26.07
N ALA A 456 -14.48 -12.40 -24.95
CA ALA A 456 -14.20 -10.98 -24.88
C ALA A 456 -12.67 -10.78 -24.94
N ASP A 457 -12.22 -10.10 -25.99
CA ASP A 457 -10.80 -9.78 -26.19
C ASP A 457 -10.31 -8.94 -25.00
N HIS A 458 -9.57 -9.58 -24.10
CA HIS A 458 -8.89 -8.90 -23.00
C HIS A 458 -7.61 -8.15 -23.44
N ASP A 459 -7.36 -8.07 -24.77
CA ASP A 459 -6.18 -7.44 -25.34
C ASP A 459 -6.23 -5.90 -25.38
N ASP A 460 -7.35 -5.29 -25.03
CA ASP A 460 -7.55 -3.82 -25.07
C ASP A 460 -7.70 -3.16 -23.69
N LEU A 461 -7.17 -3.83 -22.64
CA LEU A 461 -7.17 -3.27 -21.29
C LEU A 461 -6.30 -2.00 -21.25
N LYS A 462 -6.83 -0.92 -20.69
CA LYS A 462 -6.15 0.37 -20.56
C LYS A 462 -6.16 0.83 -19.11
N VAL A 463 -4.98 1.17 -18.63
CA VAL A 463 -4.84 1.87 -17.35
C VAL A 463 -5.05 3.36 -17.58
N THR A 464 -6.01 3.93 -16.89
CA THR A 464 -6.45 5.33 -17.03
C THR A 464 -6.00 6.19 -15.84
N GLU A 465 -6.15 7.51 -15.96
CA GLU A 465 -5.97 8.45 -14.84
C GLU A 465 -6.89 8.09 -13.65
N GLU A 466 -8.09 7.57 -13.91
CA GLU A 466 -9.05 7.19 -12.86
C GLU A 466 -8.57 6.01 -12.04
N ASP A 467 -7.99 4.99 -12.68
CA ASP A 467 -7.44 3.82 -12.00
C ASP A 467 -6.29 4.21 -11.07
N VAL A 468 -5.42 5.08 -11.56
CA VAL A 468 -4.32 5.66 -10.77
C VAL A 468 -4.85 6.46 -9.57
N ALA A 469 -5.85 7.30 -9.79
CA ALA A 469 -6.46 8.10 -8.73
C ALA A 469 -7.12 7.21 -7.66
N GLU A 470 -7.74 6.09 -8.06
CA GLU A 470 -8.34 5.14 -7.13
C GLU A 470 -7.29 4.44 -6.24
N VAL A 471 -6.16 4.04 -6.81
CA VAL A 471 -5.04 3.47 -6.05
C VAL A 471 -4.51 4.48 -5.03
N VAL A 472 -4.26 5.72 -5.46
CA VAL A 472 -3.78 6.78 -4.57
C VAL A 472 -4.81 7.08 -3.48
N ALA A 473 -6.12 7.12 -3.82
CA ALA A 473 -7.19 7.29 -2.84
C ALA A 473 -7.19 6.18 -1.78
N LYS A 474 -7.01 4.93 -2.21
CA LYS A 474 -6.95 3.77 -1.32
C LYS A 474 -5.75 3.81 -0.37
N TRP A 475 -4.59 4.23 -0.86
CA TRP A 475 -3.37 4.33 -0.04
C TRP A 475 -3.41 5.49 0.96
N THR A 476 -3.91 6.64 0.51
CA THR A 476 -3.86 7.88 1.31
C THR A 476 -5.12 8.12 2.14
N GLY A 477 -6.21 7.39 1.84
CA GLY A 477 -7.52 7.64 2.43
C GLY A 477 -8.21 8.91 1.92
N VAL A 478 -7.63 9.61 0.94
CA VAL A 478 -8.22 10.80 0.32
C VAL A 478 -9.33 10.37 -0.63
N PRO A 479 -10.56 10.91 -0.53
CA PRO A 479 -11.64 10.52 -1.41
C PRO A 479 -11.30 10.75 -2.88
N LEU A 480 -11.68 9.79 -3.75
CA LEU A 480 -11.44 9.84 -5.18
C LEU A 480 -11.95 11.13 -5.83
N GLN A 481 -13.09 11.62 -5.34
CA GLN A 481 -13.70 12.88 -5.80
C GLN A 481 -12.80 14.10 -5.59
N ASN A 482 -11.94 14.09 -4.58
CA ASN A 482 -11.00 15.17 -4.28
C ASN A 482 -9.72 15.11 -5.12
N LEU A 483 -9.49 14.01 -5.84
CA LEU A 483 -8.35 13.82 -6.74
C LEU A 483 -8.67 14.23 -8.19
N LYS A 484 -9.97 14.35 -8.54
CA LYS A 484 -10.43 14.76 -9.87
C LYS A 484 -10.46 16.29 -10.01
N LYS A 485 -10.31 16.79 -11.22
CA LYS A 485 -10.32 18.25 -11.57
C LYS A 485 -11.61 19.00 -11.21
N SER A 486 -12.68 18.33 -10.79
CA SER A 486 -13.95 18.92 -10.37
C SER A 486 -13.91 19.62 -8.99
N ASP A 487 -12.76 19.69 -8.34
CA ASP A 487 -12.58 20.35 -7.03
C ASP A 487 -12.98 21.84 -7.04
N SER A 488 -12.84 22.51 -8.18
CA SER A 488 -13.17 23.95 -8.30
C SER A 488 -14.64 24.25 -8.07
N GLU A 489 -15.55 23.38 -8.56
CA GLU A 489 -16.99 23.57 -8.39
C GLU A 489 -17.42 23.33 -6.94
N ARG A 490 -16.90 22.30 -6.29
CA ARG A 490 -17.21 22.03 -4.86
C ARG A 490 -16.72 23.14 -3.94
N LEU A 491 -15.54 23.69 -4.21
CA LEU A 491 -14.99 24.80 -3.43
C LEU A 491 -15.80 26.10 -3.60
N LEU A 492 -16.47 26.28 -4.74
CA LEU A 492 -17.40 27.41 -4.94
C LEU A 492 -18.64 27.28 -4.05
N HIS A 493 -19.14 26.04 -3.85
CA HIS A 493 -20.31 25.73 -3.02
C HIS A 493 -19.97 25.33 -1.57
N LEU A 494 -18.71 25.49 -1.14
CA LEU A 494 -18.24 25.08 0.19
C LEU A 494 -19.07 25.72 1.33
N GLU A 495 -19.50 26.96 1.18
CA GLU A 495 -20.32 27.65 2.17
C GLU A 495 -21.69 26.96 2.32
N GLU A 496 -22.34 26.62 1.23
CA GLU A 496 -23.64 25.94 1.22
C GLU A 496 -23.53 24.53 1.88
N GLU A 497 -22.46 23.82 1.61
CA GLU A 497 -22.19 22.50 2.22
C GLU A 497 -21.95 22.61 3.73
N LEU A 498 -21.18 23.60 4.17
CA LEU A 498 -20.94 23.84 5.59
C LEU A 498 -22.24 24.25 6.32
N HIS A 499 -23.10 25.06 5.70
CA HIS A 499 -24.39 25.46 6.27
C HIS A 499 -25.40 24.32 6.41
N LYS A 500 -25.26 23.22 5.70
CA LYS A 500 -26.09 22.02 5.94
C LYS A 500 -25.93 21.46 7.36
N ARG A 501 -24.79 21.70 7.99
CA ARG A 501 -24.47 21.19 9.32
C ARG A 501 -24.31 22.27 10.39
N VAL A 502 -23.78 23.43 9.99
CA VAL A 502 -23.51 24.55 10.90
C VAL A 502 -24.61 25.59 10.70
N VAL A 503 -25.41 25.73 11.71
CA VAL A 503 -26.53 26.70 11.72
C VAL A 503 -26.04 28.04 12.23
N GLY A 504 -26.45 29.12 11.55
CA GLY A 504 -25.95 30.45 11.83
C GLY A 504 -24.43 30.56 11.52
N GLN A 505 -23.73 31.46 12.16
CA GLN A 505 -22.28 31.64 12.06
C GLN A 505 -21.81 32.02 10.65
N ASP A 506 -22.61 32.78 9.90
CA ASP A 506 -22.36 33.11 8.49
C ASP A 506 -20.99 33.76 8.28
N GLU A 507 -20.57 34.68 9.17
CA GLU A 507 -19.22 35.28 9.10
C GLU A 507 -18.12 34.23 9.24
N ALA A 508 -18.29 33.26 10.15
CA ALA A 508 -17.31 32.21 10.38
C ALA A 508 -17.18 31.28 9.18
N VAL A 509 -18.30 30.82 8.64
CA VAL A 509 -18.35 29.96 7.47
C VAL A 509 -17.74 30.65 6.25
N HIS A 510 -18.13 31.92 6.00
CA HIS A 510 -17.60 32.72 4.89
C HIS A 510 -16.08 32.93 5.00
N ALA A 511 -15.55 33.29 6.17
CA ALA A 511 -14.12 33.52 6.39
C ALA A 511 -13.31 32.24 6.14
N VAL A 512 -13.77 31.10 6.69
CA VAL A 512 -13.11 29.80 6.46
C VAL A 512 -13.14 29.41 5.00
N ALA A 513 -14.30 29.51 4.34
CA ALA A 513 -14.44 29.14 2.93
C ALA A 513 -13.58 30.02 2.00
N THR A 514 -13.51 31.33 2.27
CA THR A 514 -12.68 32.27 1.50
C THR A 514 -11.19 31.98 1.67
N ALA A 515 -10.72 31.71 2.89
CA ALA A 515 -9.32 31.38 3.14
C ALA A 515 -8.90 30.07 2.44
N ILE A 516 -9.77 29.04 2.48
CA ILE A 516 -9.53 27.77 1.81
C ILE A 516 -9.53 27.93 0.28
N ARG A 517 -10.48 28.68 -0.30
CA ARG A 517 -10.50 28.97 -1.74
C ARG A 517 -9.23 29.68 -2.18
N ARG A 518 -8.74 30.65 -1.40
CA ARG A 518 -7.49 31.38 -1.65
C ARG A 518 -6.28 30.44 -1.68
N ALA A 519 -6.20 29.53 -0.71
CA ALA A 519 -5.12 28.54 -0.62
C ALA A 519 -5.14 27.56 -1.80
N ARG A 520 -6.31 27.02 -2.14
CA ARG A 520 -6.48 26.09 -3.25
C ARG A 520 -6.30 26.71 -4.64
N ALA A 521 -6.58 27.99 -4.79
CA ALA A 521 -6.30 28.74 -6.00
C ALA A 521 -4.79 29.03 -6.22
N GLY A 522 -3.91 28.54 -5.32
CA GLY A 522 -2.46 28.76 -5.42
C GLY A 522 -2.00 30.16 -5.05
N MET A 523 -2.84 30.99 -4.43
CA MET A 523 -2.53 32.34 -4.01
C MET A 523 -1.93 32.46 -2.59
N LYS A 524 -1.58 31.32 -2.00
CA LYS A 524 -0.94 31.22 -0.69
C LYS A 524 0.47 30.66 -0.82
N ASP A 525 1.35 31.00 0.13
CA ASP A 525 2.69 30.40 0.19
C ASP A 525 2.59 28.87 0.29
N PRO A 526 3.19 28.13 -0.66
CA PRO A 526 3.11 26.67 -0.69
C PRO A 526 3.76 25.97 0.51
N LYS A 527 4.56 26.71 1.29
CA LYS A 527 5.20 26.19 2.50
C LYS A 527 4.29 26.24 3.74
N ARG A 528 3.14 26.89 3.69
CA ARG A 528 2.24 27.06 4.84
C ARG A 528 1.09 26.05 4.78
N PRO A 529 0.48 25.69 5.92
CA PRO A 529 -0.75 24.87 5.97
C PRO A 529 -1.86 25.46 5.09
N ILE A 530 -2.83 24.64 4.65
CA ILE A 530 -3.97 25.10 3.82
C ILE A 530 -4.70 26.28 4.47
N GLY A 531 -4.93 26.23 5.79
CA GLY A 531 -5.55 27.29 6.56
C GLY A 531 -5.17 27.19 8.02
N SER A 532 -5.08 28.32 8.69
CA SER A 532 -4.85 28.42 10.13
C SER A 532 -5.88 29.39 10.74
N PHE A 533 -6.69 28.89 11.65
CA PHE A 533 -7.84 29.61 12.20
C PHE A 533 -7.82 29.59 13.73
N LEU A 534 -8.19 30.74 14.33
CA LEU A 534 -8.46 30.82 15.76
C LEU A 534 -9.95 31.14 15.96
N PHE A 535 -10.70 30.20 16.55
CA PHE A 535 -12.14 30.31 16.82
C PHE A 535 -12.37 30.79 18.26
N LEU A 536 -12.92 31.94 18.40
CA LEU A 536 -13.23 32.59 19.69
C LEU A 536 -14.73 32.52 19.97
N GLY A 537 -15.13 32.31 21.21
CA GLY A 537 -16.54 32.34 21.60
C GLY A 537 -16.85 31.43 22.78
N SER A 538 -18.07 31.52 23.32
CA SER A 538 -18.54 30.69 24.42
C SER A 538 -18.63 29.21 24.05
N THR A 539 -18.75 28.36 25.04
CA THR A 539 -18.93 26.90 24.83
C THR A 539 -20.29 26.65 24.16
N GLY A 540 -20.36 25.69 23.26
CA GLY A 540 -21.63 25.24 22.66
C GLY A 540 -22.17 26.10 21.51
N VAL A 541 -21.38 27.04 20.93
CA VAL A 541 -21.80 27.91 19.80
C VAL A 541 -21.48 27.31 18.41
N GLY A 542 -20.87 26.12 18.36
CA GLY A 542 -20.60 25.41 17.09
C GLY A 542 -19.15 25.37 16.63
N LYS A 543 -18.15 25.84 17.40
CA LYS A 543 -16.71 25.85 17.02
C LYS A 543 -16.21 24.49 16.58
N THR A 544 -16.40 23.46 17.39
CA THR A 544 -15.99 22.08 17.10
C THR A 544 -16.81 21.46 15.96
N GLU A 545 -18.08 21.83 15.80
CA GLU A 545 -18.94 21.31 14.73
C GLU A 545 -18.51 21.87 13.37
N LEU A 546 -18.11 23.14 13.28
CA LEU A 546 -17.53 23.71 12.06
C LEU A 546 -16.24 22.98 11.68
N ALA A 547 -15.38 22.63 12.63
CA ALA A 547 -14.16 21.85 12.36
C ALA A 547 -14.49 20.45 11.82
N ARG A 548 -15.52 19.77 12.35
CA ARG A 548 -15.99 18.47 11.83
C ARG A 548 -16.59 18.58 10.44
N ALA A 549 -17.47 19.55 10.23
CA ALA A 549 -18.07 19.81 8.94
C ALA A 549 -17.00 20.08 7.88
N LEU A 550 -15.97 20.86 8.25
CA LEU A 550 -14.85 21.13 7.36
C LEU A 550 -14.05 19.88 7.03
N ALA A 551 -13.77 18.99 8.00
CA ALA A 551 -13.08 17.74 7.76
C ALA A 551 -13.85 16.84 6.78
N GLU A 552 -15.17 16.76 6.94
CA GLU A 552 -16.02 16.01 6.04
C GLU A 552 -16.06 16.62 4.63
N CYS A 553 -16.28 17.94 4.52
CA CYS A 553 -16.34 18.62 3.23
C CYS A 553 -15.01 18.58 2.48
N MET A 554 -13.89 18.78 3.18
CA MET A 554 -12.56 18.89 2.54
C MET A 554 -11.91 17.53 2.32
N PHE A 555 -12.07 16.61 3.26
CA PHE A 555 -11.36 15.34 3.29
C PHE A 555 -12.28 14.12 3.29
N GLY A 556 -13.60 14.33 3.12
CA GLY A 556 -14.62 13.30 2.87
C GLY A 556 -15.04 12.48 4.09
N SER A 557 -14.45 12.69 5.26
CA SER A 557 -14.83 12.00 6.49
C SER A 557 -14.53 12.83 7.73
N GLU A 558 -15.43 12.79 8.69
CA GLU A 558 -15.18 13.36 10.03
C GLU A 558 -13.97 12.69 10.74
N LYS A 559 -13.62 11.46 10.37
CA LYS A 559 -12.47 10.74 10.93
C LYS A 559 -11.14 11.40 10.58
N ASN A 560 -11.11 12.21 9.52
CA ASN A 560 -9.94 12.99 9.13
C ASN A 560 -9.79 14.28 9.96
N MET A 561 -10.46 14.37 11.11
CA MET A 561 -10.23 15.38 12.13
C MET A 561 -9.42 14.80 13.29
N ILE A 562 -8.22 15.34 13.51
CA ILE A 562 -7.34 15.01 14.62
C ILE A 562 -7.58 16.05 15.72
N ARG A 563 -8.01 15.62 16.91
CA ARG A 563 -8.32 16.54 18.03
C ARG A 563 -7.32 16.35 19.16
N PHE A 564 -6.79 17.48 19.64
CA PHE A 564 -5.99 17.57 20.85
C PHE A 564 -6.68 18.53 21.82
N ASP A 565 -6.93 18.07 23.05
CA ASP A 565 -7.45 18.90 24.13
C ASP A 565 -6.26 19.50 24.89
N MET A 566 -6.12 20.82 24.83
CA MET A 566 -4.95 21.49 25.42
C MET A 566 -4.96 21.51 26.93
N SER A 567 -6.06 21.13 27.57
CA SER A 567 -6.09 20.89 29.01
C SER A 567 -5.25 19.69 29.46
N GLU A 568 -4.91 18.77 28.54
CA GLU A 568 -3.98 17.65 28.77
C GLU A 568 -2.50 18.07 28.58
N TYR A 569 -2.21 19.28 28.10
CA TYR A 569 -0.87 19.77 27.75
C TYR A 569 -0.52 21.07 28.51
N MET A 570 -0.88 21.13 29.78
CA MET A 570 -0.65 22.29 30.64
C MET A 570 0.78 22.36 31.14
N GLU A 571 1.48 21.22 31.22
CA GLU A 571 2.86 21.15 31.72
C GLU A 571 3.86 20.93 30.58
N LYS A 572 5.10 21.39 30.78
CA LYS A 572 6.17 21.33 29.77
C LYS A 572 6.46 19.91 29.29
N HIS A 573 6.47 18.94 30.18
CA HIS A 573 6.74 17.55 29.82
C HIS A 573 5.63 16.91 28.97
N GLU A 574 4.38 17.34 29.14
CA GLU A 574 3.23 16.90 28.35
C GLU A 574 3.30 17.46 26.93
N VAL A 575 3.71 18.72 26.75
CA VAL A 575 3.95 19.31 25.43
C VAL A 575 5.02 18.54 24.65
N SER A 576 6.04 18.03 25.32
CA SER A 576 7.06 17.19 24.67
C SER A 576 6.49 15.90 24.05
N ARG A 577 5.36 15.38 24.57
CA ARG A 577 4.69 14.20 23.98
C ARG A 577 4.08 14.48 22.59
N LEU A 578 3.79 15.75 22.27
CA LEU A 578 3.29 16.11 20.94
C LEU A 578 4.36 15.91 19.85
N VAL A 579 5.62 16.18 20.17
CA VAL A 579 6.74 16.14 19.21
C VAL A 579 7.60 14.89 19.39
N GLY A 580 7.52 14.26 20.56
CA GLY A 580 8.37 13.13 20.97
C GLY A 580 9.51 13.57 21.89
N ALA A 581 9.91 12.67 22.79
CA ALA A 581 10.98 12.93 23.75
C ALA A 581 12.34 13.04 23.06
N PRO A 582 13.26 13.92 23.52
CA PRO A 582 14.61 13.99 23.01
C PRO A 582 15.41 12.72 23.36
N PRO A 583 16.53 12.44 22.63
CA PRO A 583 17.37 11.28 22.88
C PRO A 583 17.83 11.20 24.33
N GLY A 584 17.67 10.02 24.95
CA GLY A 584 18.08 9.77 26.34
C GLY A 584 16.99 9.97 27.39
N TYR A 585 15.79 10.40 27.01
CA TYR A 585 14.64 10.50 27.91
C TYR A 585 13.68 9.32 27.73
N VAL A 586 12.94 8.99 28.80
CA VAL A 586 11.90 7.96 28.78
C VAL A 586 10.84 8.33 27.73
N GLY A 587 10.46 7.38 26.86
CA GLY A 587 9.51 7.61 25.77
C GLY A 587 10.14 8.06 24.43
N TYR A 588 11.47 8.04 24.28
CA TYR A 588 12.14 8.38 23.02
C TYR A 588 11.74 7.45 21.84
N GLU A 589 11.47 6.17 22.14
CA GLU A 589 11.02 5.19 21.12
C GLU A 589 9.54 5.39 20.73
N GLU A 590 8.75 5.98 21.61
CA GLU A 590 7.39 6.40 21.32
C GLU A 590 7.45 7.71 20.51
N GLY A 591 7.02 7.70 19.25
CA GLY A 591 6.97 8.91 18.42
C GLY A 591 6.13 10.03 19.04
N GLY A 592 6.18 11.23 18.47
CA GLY A 592 5.34 12.34 18.93
C GLY A 592 3.88 12.14 18.52
N GLN A 593 2.95 12.34 19.44
CA GLN A 593 1.51 12.13 19.19
C GLN A 593 0.99 12.98 18.02
N LEU A 594 1.37 14.26 17.95
CA LEU A 594 1.00 15.15 16.85
C LEU A 594 1.70 14.74 15.53
N THR A 595 2.99 14.50 15.59
CA THR A 595 3.79 14.18 14.41
C THR A 595 3.40 12.82 13.81
N ASP A 596 3.13 11.82 14.63
CA ASP A 596 2.70 10.50 14.16
C ASP A 596 1.26 10.51 13.63
N ALA A 597 0.36 11.28 14.25
CA ALA A 597 -1.00 11.43 13.77
C ALA A 597 -1.04 12.09 12.39
N VAL A 598 -0.31 13.18 12.19
CA VAL A 598 -0.25 13.90 10.90
C VAL A 598 0.47 13.08 9.83
N ARG A 599 1.50 12.32 10.21
CA ARG A 599 2.18 11.43 9.27
C ARG A 599 1.26 10.31 8.77
N LYS A 600 0.35 9.79 9.62
CA LYS A 600 -0.65 8.78 9.23
C LYS A 600 -1.77 9.38 8.38
N THR A 601 -2.18 10.60 8.69
CA THR A 601 -3.27 11.31 8.02
C THR A 601 -2.85 12.74 7.67
N PRO A 602 -2.02 12.93 6.63
CA PRO A 602 -1.51 14.26 6.26
C PRO A 602 -2.61 15.21 5.74
N TYR A 603 -3.69 14.65 5.21
CA TYR A 603 -4.89 15.39 4.78
C TYR A 603 -5.93 15.39 5.89
N SER A 604 -5.79 16.30 6.84
CA SER A 604 -6.64 16.34 8.03
C SER A 604 -6.91 17.76 8.51
N VAL A 605 -7.98 17.89 9.28
CA VAL A 605 -8.23 19.07 10.12
C VAL A 605 -7.65 18.79 11.49
N ILE A 606 -6.68 19.57 11.90
CA ILE A 606 -6.07 19.46 13.23
C ILE A 606 -6.73 20.48 14.14
N LEU A 607 -7.47 20.00 15.12
CA LEU A 607 -8.18 20.82 16.08
C LEU A 607 -7.45 20.83 17.43
N PHE A 608 -6.93 21.98 17.82
CA PHE A 608 -6.41 22.23 19.16
C PHE A 608 -7.51 22.93 19.97
N ASP A 609 -8.10 22.21 20.92
CA ASP A 609 -9.23 22.71 21.71
C ASP A 609 -8.73 23.36 23.01
N GLU A 610 -9.29 24.51 23.37
CA GLU A 610 -8.97 25.30 24.58
C GLU A 610 -7.48 25.71 24.67
N VAL A 611 -6.94 26.33 23.60
CA VAL A 611 -5.52 26.66 23.48
C VAL A 611 -5.01 27.61 24.56
N GLU A 612 -5.87 28.36 25.22
CA GLU A 612 -5.52 29.21 26.36
C GLU A 612 -5.01 28.46 27.59
N LYS A 613 -5.27 27.13 27.66
CA LYS A 613 -4.81 26.27 28.74
C LYS A 613 -3.44 25.66 28.47
N ALA A 614 -2.97 25.71 27.23
CA ALA A 614 -1.71 25.12 26.82
C ALA A 614 -0.50 25.80 27.49
N HIS A 615 0.53 25.00 27.78
CA HIS A 615 1.82 25.56 28.21
C HIS A 615 2.41 26.48 27.10
N PRO A 616 3.11 27.57 27.46
CA PRO A 616 3.68 28.51 26.48
C PRO A 616 4.58 27.89 25.41
N ASP A 617 5.28 26.78 25.71
CA ASP A 617 6.13 26.08 24.75
C ASP A 617 5.34 25.48 23.58
N PHE A 618 4.04 25.19 23.73
CA PHE A 618 3.15 24.76 22.66
C PHE A 618 3.07 25.78 21.52
N PHE A 619 2.96 27.06 21.85
CA PHE A 619 2.93 28.13 20.84
C PHE A 619 4.24 28.21 20.03
N ASN A 620 5.39 27.89 20.64
CA ASN A 620 6.67 27.85 19.94
C ASN A 620 6.71 26.72 18.88
N ILE A 621 6.10 25.56 19.19
CA ILE A 621 5.94 24.45 18.25
C ILE A 621 5.03 24.87 17.10
N LEU A 622 3.89 25.49 17.40
CA LEU A 622 2.95 25.95 16.38
C LEU A 622 3.54 27.04 15.47
N LEU A 623 4.38 27.93 15.98
CA LEU A 623 5.08 28.92 15.16
C LEU A 623 5.85 28.26 14.01
N GLN A 624 6.58 27.16 14.28
CA GLN A 624 7.28 26.42 13.24
C GLN A 624 6.34 25.82 12.22
N VAL A 625 5.22 25.26 12.66
CA VAL A 625 4.20 24.68 11.77
C VAL A 625 3.53 25.75 10.91
N LEU A 626 3.17 26.89 11.50
CA LEU A 626 2.48 28.00 10.80
C LEU A 626 3.37 28.74 9.79
N ASP A 627 4.69 28.80 10.02
CA ASP A 627 5.63 29.48 9.13
C ASP A 627 6.18 28.56 8.03
N ASP A 628 6.74 27.42 8.45
CA ASP A 628 7.48 26.50 7.57
C ASP A 628 6.61 25.32 7.08
N GLY A 629 5.38 25.15 7.61
CA GLY A 629 4.48 24.01 7.30
C GLY A 629 5.07 22.65 7.63
N ARG A 630 6.08 22.60 8.50
CA ARG A 630 6.77 21.36 8.88
C ARG A 630 7.14 21.37 10.36
N LEU A 631 7.26 20.19 10.92
CA LEU A 631 7.71 19.98 12.29
C LEU A 631 8.67 18.80 12.34
N THR A 632 9.81 18.99 13.00
CA THR A 632 10.79 17.91 13.19
C THR A 632 10.53 17.22 14.53
N ASP A 633 10.32 15.90 14.49
CA ASP A 633 10.07 15.11 15.70
C ASP A 633 11.35 14.87 16.52
N GLY A 634 11.20 14.31 17.73
CA GLY A 634 12.32 13.97 18.63
C GLY A 634 13.30 12.95 18.04
N GLN A 635 12.92 12.22 16.99
CA GLN A 635 13.77 11.27 16.27
C GLN A 635 14.47 11.91 15.05
N GLY A 636 14.28 13.21 14.82
CA GLY A 636 14.85 13.94 13.68
C GLY A 636 14.13 13.75 12.36
N ARG A 637 12.93 13.20 12.36
CA ARG A 637 12.10 13.08 11.15
C ARG A 637 11.29 14.36 10.98
N THR A 638 11.22 14.86 9.76
CA THR A 638 10.41 16.05 9.42
C THR A 638 9.03 15.60 8.93
N VAL A 639 7.97 16.13 9.54
CA VAL A 639 6.58 15.88 9.18
C VAL A 639 6.02 17.12 8.50
N ASP A 640 5.33 16.92 7.39
CA ASP A 640 4.74 17.96 6.55
C ASP A 640 3.30 18.25 6.97
N PHE A 641 2.99 19.54 7.20
CA PHE A 641 1.68 20.07 7.59
C PHE A 641 1.05 20.92 6.47
N THR A 642 1.69 21.05 5.31
CA THR A 642 1.22 21.92 4.21
C THR A 642 -0.16 21.51 3.69
N ASN A 643 -0.53 20.24 3.86
CA ASN A 643 -1.82 19.67 3.44
C ASN A 643 -2.88 19.65 4.56
N ALA A 644 -2.55 20.14 5.74
CA ALA A 644 -3.47 20.17 6.88
C ALA A 644 -4.16 21.55 7.02
N VAL A 645 -5.34 21.53 7.65
CA VAL A 645 -6.01 22.74 8.13
C VAL A 645 -5.88 22.78 9.65
N ILE A 646 -5.36 23.86 10.19
CA ILE A 646 -5.14 24.05 11.62
C ILE A 646 -6.25 24.91 12.19
N ILE A 647 -6.98 24.38 13.17
CA ILE A 647 -8.04 25.09 13.90
C ILE A 647 -7.68 25.09 15.38
N MET A 648 -7.68 26.26 15.96
CA MET A 648 -7.51 26.47 17.39
C MET A 648 -8.81 27.02 17.97
N THR A 649 -9.32 26.48 19.06
CA THR A 649 -10.47 27.05 19.75
C THR A 649 -10.05 27.69 21.07
N SER A 650 -10.70 28.75 21.42
CA SER A 650 -10.52 29.43 22.70
C SER A 650 -11.81 30.00 23.26
N ASN A 651 -11.87 30.01 24.57
CA ASN A 651 -12.97 30.62 25.32
C ASN A 651 -12.57 32.01 25.88
N LEU A 652 -11.44 32.58 25.46
CA LEU A 652 -10.99 33.91 25.87
C LEU A 652 -12.04 34.98 25.53
N GLY A 653 -12.30 35.89 26.45
CA GLY A 653 -13.29 36.93 26.31
C GLY A 653 -14.76 36.47 26.42
N SER A 654 -15.04 35.16 26.63
CA SER A 654 -16.40 34.65 26.77
C SER A 654 -17.16 35.22 27.96
N ALA A 655 -16.46 35.62 29.04
CA ALA A 655 -17.03 36.30 30.20
C ALA A 655 -17.55 37.69 29.82
N LEU A 656 -16.96 38.37 28.87
CA LEU A 656 -17.42 39.68 28.37
C LEU A 656 -18.74 39.52 27.61
N LEU A 657 -18.84 38.49 26.75
CA LEU A 657 -20.11 38.13 26.07
C LEU A 657 -21.24 37.82 27.08
N LYS A 658 -20.95 37.07 28.14
CA LYS A 658 -21.96 36.72 29.19
C LYS A 658 -22.46 37.91 29.92
N ASN A 659 -21.62 38.86 30.29
CA ASN A 659 -21.99 40.07 31.01
C ASN A 659 -22.88 40.98 30.14
N GLN A 660 -22.68 41.01 28.85
CA GLN A 660 -23.53 41.78 27.93
C GLN A 660 -24.86 41.09 27.66
N MET A 661 -24.90 39.75 27.48
CA MET A 661 -26.17 39.04 27.34
C MET A 661 -27.09 39.23 28.58
N LYS A 662 -26.52 39.28 29.79
CA LYS A 662 -27.24 39.60 31.00
C LYS A 662 -27.80 41.06 31.01
N LYS A 663 -27.09 42.01 30.41
CA LYS A 663 -27.55 43.39 30.26
C LYS A 663 -28.65 43.53 29.21
N LEU A 664 -28.62 42.77 28.13
CA LEU A 664 -29.63 42.74 27.05
C LEU A 664 -30.94 42.03 27.44
N GLY A 665 -30.87 40.98 28.33
CA GLY A 665 -32.06 40.18 28.72
C GLY A 665 -32.87 40.70 29.89
N PHE A 666 -32.43 41.71 30.66
CA PHE A 666 -33.08 42.11 31.92
C PHE A 666 -33.44 43.57 32.05
N LYS A 667 -33.46 44.43 31.01
CA LYS A 667 -34.09 45.77 31.07
C LYS A 667 -34.41 46.30 29.67
N ALA A 668 -35.58 45.98 29.20
CA ALA A 668 -36.27 46.79 28.19
C ALA A 668 -37.10 47.86 28.85
N GLU A 669 -36.50 48.79 29.62
CA GLU A 669 -37.08 50.08 30.04
C GLU A 669 -36.06 50.76 30.96
N ASP A 670 -35.12 51.51 30.41
CA ASP A 670 -34.82 52.91 30.82
C ASP A 670 -33.55 53.46 30.12
N LYS A 671 -33.75 54.64 29.55
CA LYS A 671 -32.81 55.73 29.31
C LYS A 671 -31.42 55.48 28.75
N GLY A 672 -31.24 55.76 27.45
CA GLY A 672 -30.13 56.59 26.98
C GLY A 672 -28.68 55.97 26.90
N GLU A 673 -28.47 54.73 27.21
CA GLU A 673 -27.16 54.09 27.03
C GLU A 673 -27.02 53.52 25.60
N LYS A 674 -25.92 53.86 24.94
CA LYS A 674 -25.57 53.36 23.62
C LYS A 674 -25.68 51.83 23.66
N LYS A 675 -26.52 51.26 22.78
CA LYS A 675 -26.51 49.78 22.53
C LYS A 675 -25.12 49.45 22.06
N GLU A 676 -24.31 48.83 22.94
CA GLU A 676 -23.06 48.20 22.52
C GLU A 676 -23.41 47.16 21.45
N THR A 677 -22.87 47.31 20.30
CA THR A 677 -23.10 46.43 19.15
C THR A 677 -22.16 45.19 19.28
N PHE A 678 -22.49 44.07 18.62
CA PHE A 678 -21.63 42.90 18.56
C PHE A 678 -20.18 43.25 18.11
N GLU A 679 -20.06 44.27 17.28
CA GLU A 679 -18.76 44.83 16.85
C GLU A 679 -17.90 45.34 18.01
N ASP A 680 -18.51 45.96 19.02
CA ASP A 680 -17.80 46.46 20.21
C ASP A 680 -17.30 45.30 21.08
N VAL A 681 -18.07 44.21 21.17
CA VAL A 681 -17.66 42.98 21.86
C VAL A 681 -16.55 42.29 21.13
N LYS A 682 -16.64 42.21 19.79
CA LYS A 682 -15.59 41.64 18.93
C LYS A 682 -14.26 42.35 19.15
N LYS A 683 -14.28 43.68 19.25
CA LYS A 683 -13.07 44.48 19.57
C LYS A 683 -12.49 44.13 20.92
N LEU A 684 -13.34 44.10 21.97
CA LEU A 684 -12.91 43.75 23.33
C LEU A 684 -12.30 42.33 23.40
N MET A 685 -12.92 41.36 22.71
CA MET A 685 -12.39 40.01 22.64
C MET A 685 -11.04 39.96 21.89
N MET A 686 -10.92 40.74 20.82
CA MET A 686 -9.67 40.85 20.08
C MET A 686 -8.55 41.47 20.92
N ASP A 687 -8.87 42.45 21.76
CA ASP A 687 -7.89 43.05 22.66
C ASP A 687 -7.47 42.08 23.77
N GLU A 688 -8.37 41.27 24.32
CA GLU A 688 -8.06 40.20 25.27
C GLU A 688 -7.12 39.16 24.66
N VAL A 689 -7.37 38.76 23.40
CA VAL A 689 -6.50 37.85 22.64
C VAL A 689 -5.10 38.45 22.47
N LYS A 690 -4.99 39.75 22.12
CA LYS A 690 -3.71 40.45 22.00
C LYS A 690 -2.95 40.55 23.32
N HIS A 691 -3.65 40.61 24.44
CA HIS A 691 -3.03 40.59 25.77
C HIS A 691 -2.54 39.20 26.19
N THR A 692 -3.25 38.17 25.77
CA THR A 692 -2.97 36.79 26.19
C THR A 692 -1.98 36.08 25.27
N LEU A 693 -2.11 36.26 23.98
CA LEU A 693 -1.27 35.62 22.97
C LEU A 693 -0.18 36.57 22.45
N ARG A 694 1.02 36.03 22.16
CA ARG A 694 2.12 36.82 21.66
C ARG A 694 1.80 37.42 20.27
N PRO A 695 2.18 38.67 19.98
CA PRO A 695 1.93 39.31 18.68
C PRO A 695 2.49 38.53 17.50
N GLU A 696 3.65 37.92 17.67
CA GLU A 696 4.29 37.08 16.63
C GLU A 696 3.45 35.86 16.24
N PHE A 697 2.72 35.28 17.20
CA PHE A 697 1.82 34.15 16.96
C PHE A 697 0.53 34.60 16.25
N ILE A 698 -0.06 35.70 16.72
CA ILE A 698 -1.28 36.26 16.12
C ILE A 698 -1.09 36.63 14.65
N ASN A 699 0.06 37.18 14.28
CA ASN A 699 0.38 37.57 12.91
C ASN A 699 0.58 36.39 11.93
N ARG A 700 0.65 35.17 12.43
CA ARG A 700 0.82 33.96 11.62
C ARG A 700 -0.49 33.20 11.39
N ILE A 701 -1.51 33.56 12.13
CA ILE A 701 -2.86 33.01 11.95
C ILE A 701 -3.51 33.68 10.75
N ASP A 702 -4.07 32.90 9.82
CA ASP A 702 -4.71 33.46 8.63
C ASP A 702 -5.97 34.26 8.97
N GLU A 703 -6.81 33.73 9.87
CA GLU A 703 -8.05 34.42 10.30
C GLU A 703 -8.39 34.14 11.77
N ILE A 704 -8.79 35.16 12.47
CA ILE A 704 -9.34 35.08 13.85
C ILE A 704 -10.83 35.32 13.77
N ILE A 705 -11.62 34.32 14.14
CA ILE A 705 -13.06 34.28 13.93
C ILE A 705 -13.77 34.28 15.26
N VAL A 706 -14.67 35.27 15.47
CA VAL A 706 -15.49 35.36 16.67
C VAL A 706 -16.87 34.77 16.38
N PHE A 707 -17.25 33.74 17.12
CA PHE A 707 -18.55 33.07 17.00
C PHE A 707 -19.64 33.87 17.74
N HIS A 708 -20.76 34.04 17.08
CA HIS A 708 -21.93 34.66 17.64
C HIS A 708 -22.65 33.75 18.66
N PRO A 709 -23.26 34.27 19.70
CA PRO A 709 -24.22 33.52 20.50
C PRO A 709 -25.38 33.04 19.64
N LEU A 710 -25.87 31.82 19.90
CA LEU A 710 -27.00 31.24 19.15
C LEU A 710 -28.32 31.99 19.46
N THR A 711 -29.05 32.30 18.42
CA THR A 711 -30.40 32.88 18.53
C THR A 711 -31.46 31.78 18.72
N ALA A 712 -32.67 32.17 19.12
CA ALA A 712 -33.77 31.21 19.26
C ALA A 712 -34.13 30.51 17.95
N THR A 713 -33.98 31.21 16.82
CA THR A 713 -34.13 30.64 15.46
C THR A 713 -33.05 29.62 15.13
N ASP A 714 -31.80 29.89 15.52
CA ASP A 714 -30.70 28.96 15.34
C ASP A 714 -30.90 27.68 16.16
N LEU A 715 -31.33 27.81 17.41
CA LEU A 715 -31.62 26.69 18.26
C LEU A 715 -32.75 25.79 17.72
N SER A 716 -33.81 26.37 17.16
CA SER A 716 -34.87 25.63 16.48
C SER A 716 -34.35 24.85 15.29
N SER A 717 -33.48 25.46 14.46
CA SER A 717 -32.84 24.79 13.32
C SER A 717 -31.90 23.66 13.76
N ILE A 718 -31.15 23.85 14.85
CA ILE A 718 -30.29 22.82 15.44
C ILE A 718 -31.12 21.62 15.94
N VAL A 719 -32.25 21.86 16.62
CA VAL A 719 -33.17 20.79 17.05
C VAL A 719 -33.68 20.01 15.85
N ASN A 720 -34.10 20.71 14.77
CA ASN A 720 -34.58 20.04 13.57
C ASN A 720 -33.48 19.13 12.94
N LEU A 721 -32.23 19.59 12.85
CA LEU A 721 -31.11 18.79 12.36
C LEU A 721 -30.82 17.56 13.25
N MET A 722 -30.92 17.75 14.57
CA MET A 722 -30.71 16.65 15.51
C MET A 722 -31.84 15.60 15.45
N LEU A 723 -33.08 16.05 15.33
CA LEU A 723 -34.24 15.16 15.17
C LEU A 723 -34.23 14.46 13.80
N ALA A 724 -33.76 15.12 12.74
CA ALA A 724 -33.55 14.47 11.44
C ALA A 724 -32.55 13.30 11.55
N LYS A 725 -31.45 13.45 12.28
CA LYS A 725 -30.49 12.34 12.55
C LYS A 725 -31.13 11.18 13.34
N VAL A 726 -32.04 11.48 14.26
CA VAL A 726 -32.83 10.44 14.96
C VAL A 726 -33.77 9.75 13.96
N GLY A 727 -34.41 10.53 13.08
CA GLY A 727 -35.26 10.00 12.00
C GLY A 727 -34.51 9.07 11.04
N GLU A 728 -33.26 9.40 10.67
CA GLU A 728 -32.40 8.51 9.86
C GLU A 728 -32.14 7.17 10.54
N LYS A 729 -31.91 7.16 11.86
CA LYS A 729 -31.77 5.91 12.63
C LYS A 729 -33.07 5.10 12.64
N LEU A 730 -34.21 5.78 12.76
CA LEU A 730 -35.55 5.14 12.73
C LEU A 730 -35.94 4.63 11.35
N ALA A 731 -35.40 5.21 10.29
CA ALA A 731 -35.62 4.74 8.92
C ALA A 731 -35.13 3.29 8.71
N HIS A 732 -34.11 2.84 9.45
CA HIS A 732 -33.69 1.42 9.45
C HIS A 732 -34.75 0.47 9.97
N PHE A 733 -35.70 0.98 10.79
CA PHE A 733 -36.85 0.25 11.30
C PHE A 733 -38.13 0.56 10.49
N GLU A 734 -37.99 1.26 9.35
CA GLU A 734 -39.11 1.71 8.48
C GLU A 734 -40.13 2.61 9.22
N VAL A 735 -39.70 3.36 10.22
CA VAL A 735 -40.49 4.30 11.00
C VAL A 735 -40.11 5.74 10.68
N LYS A 736 -41.10 6.62 10.47
CA LYS A 736 -40.86 8.07 10.30
C LYS A 736 -41.15 8.79 11.60
N LEU A 737 -40.28 9.73 11.99
CA LEU A 737 -40.47 10.62 13.11
C LEU A 737 -41.13 11.92 12.64
N ASP A 738 -42.24 12.27 13.23
CA ASP A 738 -42.92 13.57 13.06
C ASP A 738 -43.03 14.28 14.38
N ALA A 739 -42.45 15.48 14.48
CA ALA A 739 -42.33 16.24 15.73
C ALA A 739 -43.12 17.54 15.63
N SER A 740 -44.04 17.77 16.58
CA SER A 740 -44.81 19.01 16.66
C SER A 740 -43.91 20.20 17.07
N GLU A 741 -44.31 21.42 16.65
CA GLU A 741 -43.57 22.64 17.00
C GLU A 741 -43.57 22.91 18.53
N GLU A 742 -44.57 22.42 19.24
CA GLU A 742 -44.63 22.49 20.70
C GLU A 742 -43.62 21.59 21.38
N ALA A 743 -43.43 20.38 20.85
CA ALA A 743 -42.40 19.44 21.29
C ALA A 743 -41.01 19.99 21.07
N LYS A 744 -40.76 20.62 19.91
CA LYS A 744 -39.46 21.26 19.59
C LYS A 744 -39.16 22.41 20.57
N LYS A 745 -40.13 23.26 20.85
CA LYS A 745 -39.98 24.35 21.85
C LYS A 745 -39.66 23.82 23.24
N LEU A 746 -40.33 22.76 23.66
CA LEU A 746 -40.07 22.13 24.96
C LEU A 746 -38.64 21.59 25.03
N LEU A 747 -38.15 20.95 23.96
CA LEU A 747 -36.76 20.48 23.88
C LEU A 747 -35.76 21.62 23.96
N ILE A 748 -36.07 22.79 23.35
CA ILE A 748 -35.21 23.96 23.43
C ILE A 748 -35.17 24.47 24.87
N ASP A 749 -36.34 24.62 25.52
CA ASP A 749 -36.44 25.13 26.88
C ASP A 749 -35.72 24.23 27.89
N HIS A 750 -35.81 22.90 27.76
CA HIS A 750 -35.11 21.95 28.61
C HIS A 750 -33.62 21.77 28.26
N GLY A 751 -33.26 21.93 26.97
CA GLY A 751 -31.96 21.62 26.46
C GLY A 751 -31.01 22.80 26.27
N THR A 752 -31.44 24.03 26.57
CA THR A 752 -30.59 25.21 26.42
C THR A 752 -30.30 25.86 27.78
N ASP A 753 -29.05 26.23 27.93
CA ASP A 753 -28.59 26.98 29.10
C ASP A 753 -27.81 28.21 28.59
N VAL A 754 -28.07 29.35 29.25
CA VAL A 754 -27.39 30.62 28.94
C VAL A 754 -25.85 30.50 29.12
N GLU A 755 -25.42 29.56 29.95
CA GLU A 755 -23.97 29.30 30.18
C GLU A 755 -23.32 28.34 29.19
N TYR A 756 -24.04 27.31 28.79
CA TYR A 756 -23.51 26.17 28.02
C TYR A 756 -23.99 26.10 26.56
N GLY A 757 -24.79 27.08 26.12
CA GLY A 757 -25.34 27.15 24.77
C GLY A 757 -26.17 25.91 24.39
N ALA A 758 -25.96 25.38 23.20
CA ALA A 758 -26.63 24.18 22.69
C ALA A 758 -26.01 22.84 23.18
N ARG A 759 -24.94 22.87 24.00
CA ARG A 759 -24.25 21.63 24.44
C ARG A 759 -25.15 20.69 25.25
N PRO A 760 -26.03 21.16 26.17
CA PRO A 760 -26.95 20.29 26.90
C PRO A 760 -28.03 19.67 26.01
N LEU A 761 -28.42 20.35 24.91
CA LEU A 761 -29.49 19.92 24.01
C LEU A 761 -29.33 18.49 23.49
N ARG A 762 -28.10 18.07 23.19
CA ARG A 762 -27.82 16.70 22.76
C ARG A 762 -28.17 15.67 23.83
N ARG A 763 -27.86 15.98 25.10
CA ARG A 763 -28.20 15.08 26.22
C ARG A 763 -29.70 15.05 26.47
N THR A 764 -30.38 16.21 26.34
CA THR A 764 -31.83 16.31 26.45
C THR A 764 -32.52 15.49 25.37
N ILE A 765 -32.11 15.60 24.11
CA ILE A 765 -32.64 14.78 23.03
C ILE A 765 -32.37 13.28 23.27
N GLN A 766 -31.19 12.93 23.73
CA GLN A 766 -30.87 11.53 24.04
C GLN A 766 -31.84 11.00 25.14
N LYS A 767 -31.96 11.73 26.25
CA LYS A 767 -32.75 11.30 27.42
C LYS A 767 -34.27 11.37 27.18
N GLU A 768 -34.74 12.42 26.49
CA GLU A 768 -36.18 12.67 26.36
C GLU A 768 -36.74 12.16 25.02
N VAL A 769 -35.90 11.84 24.02
CA VAL A 769 -36.35 11.36 22.72
C VAL A 769 -35.79 9.97 22.43
N GLU A 770 -34.45 9.78 22.39
CA GLU A 770 -33.84 8.50 21.99
C GLU A 770 -34.14 7.37 23.00
N ASP A 771 -34.00 7.63 24.32
CA ASP A 771 -34.25 6.62 25.35
C ASP A 771 -35.71 6.13 25.36
N PRO A 772 -36.76 7.02 25.39
CA PRO A 772 -38.16 6.58 25.31
C PRO A 772 -38.49 5.85 23.98
N ILE A 773 -37.98 6.33 22.85
CA ILE A 773 -38.20 5.65 21.57
C ILE A 773 -37.56 4.25 21.57
N SER A 774 -36.36 4.10 22.15
CA SER A 774 -35.71 2.79 22.28
C SER A 774 -36.51 1.82 23.14
N GLU A 775 -37.13 2.31 24.24
CA GLU A 775 -38.03 1.49 25.05
C GLU A 775 -39.28 1.07 24.28
N LEU A 776 -39.89 1.97 23.49
CA LEU A 776 -41.05 1.64 22.64
C LEU A 776 -40.71 0.59 21.57
N ILE A 777 -39.54 0.70 20.93
CA ILE A 777 -39.07 -0.30 19.97
C ILE A 777 -38.92 -1.68 20.62
N LEU A 778 -38.41 -1.73 21.85
CA LEU A 778 -38.17 -2.99 22.57
C LEU A 778 -39.44 -3.61 23.17
N GLN A 779 -40.41 -2.80 23.59
CA GLN A 779 -41.63 -3.29 24.24
C GLN A 779 -42.72 -3.69 23.26
N GLU A 780 -42.97 -2.93 22.22
CA GLU A 780 -44.12 -3.11 21.32
C GLU A 780 -43.77 -3.59 19.92
N GLY A 781 -42.46 -3.69 19.60
CA GLY A 781 -41.98 -4.09 18.27
C GLY A 781 -42.67 -3.24 17.21
N LEU A 782 -42.29 -1.97 17.06
CA LEU A 782 -42.85 -1.07 16.06
C LEU A 782 -42.98 -1.76 14.71
N GLU A 783 -44.22 -2.01 14.28
CA GLU A 783 -44.46 -2.65 12.97
C GLU A 783 -44.02 -1.73 11.84
N LYS A 784 -43.51 -2.33 10.78
CA LYS A 784 -43.02 -1.64 9.58
C LYS A 784 -44.06 -0.67 9.02
N LYS A 785 -43.62 0.55 8.68
CA LYS A 785 -44.39 1.62 8.02
C LYS A 785 -45.31 2.47 8.94
N LYS A 786 -45.05 2.55 10.21
CA LYS A 786 -45.74 3.51 11.08
C LYS A 786 -45.06 4.85 11.17
N VAL A 787 -45.83 5.89 11.40
CA VAL A 787 -45.35 7.24 11.73
C VAL A 787 -45.38 7.38 13.23
N LEU A 788 -44.25 7.82 13.81
CA LEU A 788 -44.16 8.12 15.24
C LEU A 788 -44.32 9.62 15.44
N HIS A 789 -45.46 10.01 15.99
CA HIS A 789 -45.73 11.40 16.35
C HIS A 789 -45.15 11.72 17.73
N MET A 790 -44.44 12.83 17.83
CA MET A 790 -43.86 13.37 19.05
C MET A 790 -44.57 14.68 19.41
N ASP A 791 -45.34 14.70 20.49
CA ASP A 791 -46.09 15.84 20.97
C ASP A 791 -45.66 16.27 22.40
N ALA A 792 -45.98 17.50 22.78
CA ALA A 792 -45.78 18.02 24.14
C ALA A 792 -47.09 18.06 24.90
N LYS A 793 -47.15 17.41 26.06
CA LYS A 793 -48.29 17.48 26.97
C LYS A 793 -47.78 17.55 28.42
N ASP A 794 -48.36 18.50 29.18
CA ASP A 794 -48.00 18.71 30.61
C ASP A 794 -46.48 18.82 30.87
N SER A 795 -45.80 19.60 30.04
CA SER A 795 -44.31 19.77 30.08
C SER A 795 -43.51 18.46 29.93
N LYS A 796 -44.11 17.45 29.29
CA LYS A 796 -43.43 16.17 28.95
C LYS A 796 -43.68 15.83 27.48
N LEU A 797 -42.69 15.12 26.87
CA LEU A 797 -42.87 14.57 25.53
C LEU A 797 -43.71 13.30 25.58
N THR A 798 -44.64 13.18 24.65
CA THR A 798 -45.49 12.00 24.47
C THR A 798 -45.29 11.46 23.04
N PHE A 799 -45.26 10.14 22.92
CA PHE A 799 -45.05 9.46 21.66
C PHE A 799 -46.25 8.63 21.28
N HIS A 800 -46.79 8.82 20.11
CA HIS A 800 -47.90 8.06 19.58
C HIS A 800 -47.54 7.48 18.22
N ALA A 801 -47.64 6.15 18.02
CA ALA A 801 -47.41 5.49 16.74
C ALA A 801 -48.75 5.32 16.01
N GLU A 802 -48.83 5.76 14.76
CA GLU A 802 -49.97 5.53 13.85
C GLU A 802 -49.60 4.60 12.70
#